data_865168c3ae672167211b0254e77f719e
#
_entry.id   865168c3ae672167211b0254e77f719e
#
_cell.length_a   1.000
_cell.length_b   1.000
_cell.length_c   1.000
_cell.angle_alpha   90.00
_cell.angle_beta   90.00
_cell.angle_gamma   90.00
#
_symmetry.space_group_name_H-M   'P 1'
#
loop_
_entity.id
_entity.type
_entity.pdbx_description
1 polymer ?
#
loop_
_entity_poly.entity_id
_entity_poly.type
_entity_poly.pdbx_seq_one_letter_code
_entity_poly.pdbx_strand_id
1 'polypeptide(L)'
;MHLLVPSVTFGQVAEVERVIVTGSNIPTAEETGPNPVDTYRPADIEKLGIRNAQDLQTFLPQEAGGTVNLNIGNGGDGTVQLNLRGFLPKETLVLVDGKRVAFGSLGVAGFSQGIDINLIPFPMIDHIDILKDGASAVYGSDAVAGVVNFFLIHKFRGLEVGGSYGNTNLGASNEMGEWEAWIKAGTGDDKTDVVVIADFWERTGGLFSRDRDLSSNAFQTPWGGFDIRSGNFPGRVGSFRLIPKLFFSANSPPPHSASNAATSPFYKNPFVVNPNAYPGAPGIIGPNAAQHVPQFGTDYKGGGDYFFYNFAAFTPALPPADRQSFYGSFARDLCDKYLTVFADFKYVRSYFDTSLAAVPFVPDPFKIPGTNVGFSPSGISVPIFNAFNPFTVANATISNFFPNGSGLPVTTGVRFRGINDTGKRSEKFTYWDSLFDVGLKGEMGEFGDYFKTWNWETGFRYSRNEGQDLSVGEVSQIGLREALLDTDPATAFNPFLGILGRNSRAARSKVYVTLQNTGEFELPLGYATINGDLFNLPAGPVSFAIGGEYRGERMTRDRDPLNSTFQSIGSVDGQGFRVNRDVWSIYQEVRVPFTSPTWNFPGFYSFEVDFAEREEWYSQNTSTVLTPYQPATSSQYNGQRPKVSVRWQPLDPKYIGAVTLRGSYTEAFHAPTLFEITPAGTQNFPEIPPGADPFSRLTQNQIEERVSGNPGLQPEIAYEWSYGVVYSPKWLKGLTVSADWWHIDLRSLISSLGAGFIIDADLPGLVFRTPPPPGTPPLPNGQPDRGAVTLVIDSNDNLSGAVFEGHDYEAIYILDSSIFGHGDYGRLTFTVNGTWLSRAELQVNLTMMTMSV
;
A
#
# COMPACT_ATOMS: atom_id res chain seq x y z
N MET A 1 -8.23 2.74 -39.31
CA MET A 1 -9.42 2.61 -40.16
C MET A 1 -10.46 1.88 -39.32
N HIS A 2 -11.27 2.64 -38.57
CA HIS A 2 -12.31 2.09 -37.71
C HIS A 2 -13.57 1.81 -38.49
N LEU A 3 -14.02 0.59 -38.48
CA LEU A 3 -15.35 0.24 -38.97
C LEU A 3 -16.37 0.49 -37.84
N LEU A 4 -17.09 1.58 -37.95
CA LEU A 4 -18.28 1.85 -37.15
C LEU A 4 -19.46 1.05 -37.72
N VAL A 5 -19.96 0.11 -36.95
CA VAL A 5 -21.25 -0.53 -37.22
C VAL A 5 -22.32 0.26 -36.46
N PRO A 6 -23.32 0.85 -37.11
CA PRO A 6 -24.36 1.57 -36.39
C PRO A 6 -25.33 0.59 -35.73
N SER A 7 -25.44 0.65 -34.42
CA SER A 7 -26.50 -0.01 -33.66
C SER A 7 -27.81 0.78 -33.82
N VAL A 8 -28.82 0.16 -34.33
CA VAL A 8 -30.19 0.70 -34.35
C VAL A 8 -30.84 0.40 -32.99
N THR A 9 -30.96 1.42 -32.18
CA THR A 9 -31.68 1.32 -30.90
C THR A 9 -33.12 1.72 -31.10
N PHE A 10 -34.05 0.78 -30.91
CA PHE A 10 -35.47 1.08 -30.77
C PHE A 10 -35.70 1.62 -29.37
N GLY A 11 -36.15 2.88 -29.25
CA GLY A 11 -36.49 3.49 -27.99
C GLY A 11 -37.70 2.80 -27.36
N GLN A 12 -37.45 2.04 -26.28
CA GLN A 12 -38.47 1.76 -25.29
C GLN A 12 -38.53 2.94 -24.32
N VAL A 13 -39.74 3.37 -23.99
CA VAL A 13 -39.99 4.27 -22.87
C VAL A 13 -39.56 3.50 -21.60
N ALA A 14 -38.42 3.83 -21.07
CA ALA A 14 -37.94 3.20 -19.85
C ALA A 14 -38.90 3.61 -18.70
N GLU A 15 -39.55 2.65 -18.06
CA GLU A 15 -39.98 2.77 -16.69
C GLU A 15 -38.74 3.16 -15.89
N VAL A 16 -38.82 4.21 -15.07
CA VAL A 16 -37.66 4.64 -14.22
C VAL A 16 -37.45 3.52 -13.22
N GLU A 17 -36.45 2.70 -13.48
CA GLU A 17 -36.06 1.58 -12.61
C GLU A 17 -35.48 2.18 -11.31
N ARG A 18 -36.04 1.80 -10.16
CA ARG A 18 -35.47 2.17 -8.87
C ARG A 18 -34.20 1.37 -8.63
N VAL A 19 -33.10 2.04 -8.43
CA VAL A 19 -31.76 1.44 -8.25
C VAL A 19 -31.27 1.72 -6.83
N ILE A 20 -30.58 0.78 -6.24
CA ILE A 20 -29.83 1.01 -5.00
C ILE A 20 -28.59 1.82 -5.37
N VAL A 21 -28.47 3.02 -4.82
CA VAL A 21 -27.31 3.89 -5.01
C VAL A 21 -26.37 3.69 -3.82
N THR A 22 -25.09 3.65 -4.07
CA THR A 22 -24.07 3.48 -3.01
C THR A 22 -24.28 4.53 -1.88
N GLY A 23 -24.32 4.06 -0.64
CA GLY A 23 -24.61 4.88 0.55
C GLY A 23 -26.04 4.77 1.09
N SER A 24 -26.90 3.93 0.50
CA SER A 24 -28.23 3.60 1.00
C SER A 24 -28.61 2.19 0.59
N ASN A 25 -29.36 1.48 1.42
CA ASN A 25 -29.99 0.19 1.12
C ASN A 25 -31.45 0.36 0.64
N ILE A 26 -31.95 1.61 0.55
CA ILE A 26 -33.29 1.92 0.06
C ILE A 26 -33.20 2.29 -1.42
N PRO A 27 -33.88 1.56 -2.33
CA PRO A 27 -33.89 1.89 -3.75
C PRO A 27 -34.49 3.28 -4.03
N THR A 28 -33.85 4.06 -4.89
CA THR A 28 -34.28 5.39 -5.27
C THR A 28 -34.30 5.57 -6.78
N ALA A 29 -35.18 6.45 -7.27
CA ALA A 29 -35.21 6.93 -8.64
C ALA A 29 -34.62 8.35 -8.77
N GLU A 30 -34.13 8.91 -7.71
CA GLU A 30 -33.56 10.26 -7.67
C GLU A 30 -32.11 10.24 -8.13
N GLU A 31 -31.73 11.04 -9.12
CA GLU A 31 -30.35 11.16 -9.60
C GLU A 31 -29.42 11.82 -8.56
N THR A 32 -29.98 12.68 -7.70
CA THR A 32 -29.24 13.38 -6.65
C THR A 32 -29.78 12.99 -5.29
N GLY A 33 -29.13 12.05 -4.64
CA GLY A 33 -29.47 11.61 -3.30
C GLY A 33 -28.94 12.56 -2.18
N PRO A 34 -29.19 12.19 -0.91
CA PRO A 34 -28.65 12.93 0.24
C PRO A 34 -27.14 12.80 0.39
N ASN A 35 -26.53 11.78 -0.17
CA ASN A 35 -25.11 11.52 -0.07
C ASN A 35 -24.36 11.91 -1.36
N PRO A 36 -23.12 12.42 -1.28
CA PRO A 36 -22.28 12.74 -2.46
C PRO A 36 -21.66 11.49 -3.08
N VAL A 37 -22.14 11.06 -4.25
CA VAL A 37 -21.63 9.89 -4.98
C VAL A 37 -21.17 10.30 -6.37
N ASP A 38 -19.98 9.91 -6.76
CA ASP A 38 -19.46 10.01 -8.13
C ASP A 38 -19.55 8.63 -8.80
N THR A 39 -20.14 8.55 -10.00
CA THR A 39 -20.27 7.31 -10.76
C THR A 39 -19.43 7.35 -12.02
N TYR A 40 -18.53 6.39 -12.18
CA TYR A 40 -17.70 6.19 -13.36
C TYR A 40 -18.15 4.96 -14.13
N ARG A 41 -18.64 5.15 -15.37
CA ARG A 41 -19.03 4.08 -16.26
C ARG A 41 -17.85 3.68 -17.18
N PRO A 42 -17.84 2.47 -17.79
CA PRO A 42 -16.76 2.05 -18.69
C PRO A 42 -16.43 3.06 -19.79
N ALA A 43 -17.46 3.68 -20.38
CA ALA A 43 -17.26 4.72 -21.39
C ALA A 43 -16.59 5.99 -20.86
N ASP A 44 -16.74 6.31 -19.58
CA ASP A 44 -16.08 7.45 -18.93
C ASP A 44 -14.63 7.07 -18.62
N ILE A 45 -14.40 5.87 -18.10
CA ILE A 45 -13.07 5.29 -17.82
C ILE A 45 -12.21 5.27 -19.09
N GLU A 46 -12.78 4.78 -20.21
CA GLU A 46 -12.10 4.72 -21.51
C GLU A 46 -11.74 6.12 -22.03
N LYS A 47 -12.69 7.07 -21.96
CA LYS A 47 -12.45 8.46 -22.41
C LYS A 47 -11.40 9.18 -21.60
N LEU A 48 -11.29 8.88 -20.32
CA LEU A 48 -10.28 9.41 -19.42
C LEU A 48 -8.89 8.79 -19.64
N GLY A 49 -8.78 7.75 -20.46
CA GLY A 49 -7.55 7.04 -20.75
C GLY A 49 -7.07 6.16 -19.59
N ILE A 50 -7.95 5.83 -18.66
CA ILE A 50 -7.68 4.92 -17.54
C ILE A 50 -7.66 3.49 -18.08
N ARG A 51 -6.53 2.80 -17.97
CA ARG A 51 -6.31 1.46 -18.55
C ARG A 51 -6.18 0.37 -17.48
N ASN A 52 -5.79 0.75 -16.29
CA ASN A 52 -5.54 -0.18 -15.19
C ASN A 52 -5.86 0.49 -13.84
N ALA A 53 -5.84 -0.28 -12.77
CA ALA A 53 -6.14 0.17 -11.42
C ALA A 53 -5.24 1.32 -10.93
N GLN A 54 -3.96 1.33 -11.35
CA GLN A 54 -3.03 2.40 -10.99
C GLN A 54 -3.38 3.72 -11.69
N ASP A 55 -3.78 3.67 -12.96
CA ASP A 55 -4.27 4.85 -13.69
C ASP A 55 -5.53 5.41 -12.98
N LEU A 56 -6.45 4.54 -12.56
CA LEU A 56 -7.64 4.95 -11.79
C LEU A 56 -7.26 5.68 -10.51
N GLN A 57 -6.39 5.08 -9.69
CA GLN A 57 -5.91 5.68 -8.45
C GLN A 57 -5.31 7.08 -8.70
N THR A 58 -4.47 7.20 -9.71
CA THR A 58 -3.82 8.47 -10.06
C THR A 58 -4.81 9.53 -10.55
N PHE A 59 -5.93 9.10 -11.13
CA PHE A 59 -6.92 9.96 -11.77
C PHE A 59 -7.96 10.53 -10.80
N LEU A 60 -8.21 9.83 -9.67
CA LEU A 60 -9.23 10.23 -8.71
C LEU A 60 -8.78 11.47 -7.92
N PRO A 61 -9.51 12.60 -7.96
CA PRO A 61 -9.13 13.81 -7.24
C PRO A 61 -9.23 13.65 -5.72
N GLN A 62 -10.00 12.69 -5.23
CA GLN A 62 -10.15 12.38 -3.81
C GLN A 62 -9.01 11.52 -3.27
N GLU A 63 -8.17 10.96 -4.15
CA GLU A 63 -7.01 10.16 -3.76
C GLU A 63 -5.87 11.09 -3.32
N ALA A 64 -5.71 11.28 -2.03
CA ALA A 64 -4.69 12.19 -1.49
C ALA A 64 -3.35 11.48 -1.31
N GLY A 65 -2.30 12.06 -1.86
CA GLY A 65 -0.97 11.44 -1.93
C GLY A 65 -0.84 10.38 -3.03
N GLY A 66 -1.88 10.17 -3.81
CA GLY A 66 -2.05 9.08 -4.76
C GLY A 66 -1.41 9.27 -6.13
N THR A 67 -0.58 10.27 -6.36
CA THR A 67 0.14 10.39 -7.64
C THR A 67 1.21 9.31 -7.81
N VAL A 68 1.59 8.62 -6.74
CA VAL A 68 2.56 7.53 -6.77
C VAL A 68 2.04 6.40 -5.90
N ASN A 69 1.81 5.25 -6.51
CA ASN A 69 1.50 4.04 -5.76
C ASN A 69 2.75 3.58 -4.99
N LEU A 70 2.73 3.73 -3.67
CA LEU A 70 3.84 3.35 -2.79
C LEU A 70 4.15 1.85 -2.83
N ASN A 71 3.19 1.03 -3.26
CA ASN A 71 3.34 -0.41 -3.34
C ASN A 71 4.08 -0.89 -4.60
N ILE A 72 4.46 0.00 -5.51
CA ILE A 72 5.17 -0.35 -6.75
C ILE A 72 6.68 -0.18 -6.62
N GLY A 73 7.12 0.91 -6.00
CA GLY A 73 8.56 1.24 -5.89
C GLY A 73 9.18 0.75 -4.60
N ASN A 74 10.50 0.61 -4.59
CA ASN A 74 11.35 0.44 -3.41
C ASN A 74 10.89 -0.64 -2.39
N GLY A 75 10.53 -1.82 -2.89
CA GLY A 75 10.10 -2.95 -2.02
C GLY A 75 8.58 -3.05 -1.83
N GLY A 76 7.80 -2.38 -2.66
CA GLY A 76 6.36 -2.56 -2.69
C GLY A 76 5.95 -3.92 -3.29
N ASP A 77 4.78 -4.40 -2.93
CA ASP A 77 4.23 -5.71 -3.31
C ASP A 77 3.39 -5.69 -4.59
N GLY A 78 3.29 -4.55 -5.25
CA GLY A 78 2.54 -4.36 -6.50
C GLY A 78 1.03 -4.18 -6.35
N THR A 79 0.49 -4.24 -5.15
CA THR A 79 -0.94 -4.01 -4.92
C THR A 79 -1.32 -2.55 -5.19
N VAL A 80 -2.52 -2.30 -5.67
CA VAL A 80 -3.10 -0.96 -5.80
C VAL A 80 -4.23 -0.83 -4.80
N GLN A 81 -4.03 0.01 -3.79
CA GLN A 81 -4.98 0.22 -2.70
C GLN A 81 -5.47 1.67 -2.74
N LEU A 82 -6.77 1.87 -2.62
CA LEU A 82 -7.35 3.21 -2.59
C LEU A 82 -7.22 3.83 -1.21
N ASN A 83 -6.89 5.12 -1.20
CA ASN A 83 -6.68 5.90 0.01
C ASN A 83 -7.41 7.25 -0.12
N LEU A 84 -8.71 7.23 0.05
CA LEU A 84 -9.51 8.44 -0.08
C LEU A 84 -9.13 9.47 0.99
N ARG A 85 -8.99 10.72 0.56
CA ARG A 85 -8.73 11.89 1.43
C ARG A 85 -7.44 11.81 2.26
N GLY A 86 -6.56 10.84 1.98
CA GLY A 86 -5.26 10.69 2.65
C GLY A 86 -5.31 10.09 4.05
N PHE A 87 -6.41 9.44 4.42
CA PHE A 87 -6.50 8.79 5.71
C PHE A 87 -5.56 7.58 5.80
N LEU A 88 -5.89 6.51 5.24
CA LEU A 88 -5.08 5.29 4.98
C LEU A 88 -5.97 4.33 4.19
N PRO A 89 -5.42 3.35 3.48
CA PRO A 89 -6.23 2.36 2.77
C PRO A 89 -7.21 1.59 3.66
N LYS A 90 -6.89 1.40 4.94
CA LYS A 90 -7.76 0.73 5.92
C LYS A 90 -9.04 1.51 6.24
N GLU A 91 -9.05 2.83 6.02
CA GLU A 91 -10.19 3.73 6.27
C GLU A 91 -11.07 3.92 5.02
N THR A 92 -10.69 3.32 3.90
CA THR A 92 -11.45 3.35 2.64
C THR A 92 -12.07 1.98 2.39
N LEU A 93 -13.38 1.89 2.49
CA LEU A 93 -14.06 0.63 2.23
C LEU A 93 -14.21 0.37 0.72
N VAL A 94 -13.66 -0.73 0.25
CA VAL A 94 -13.85 -1.20 -1.13
C VAL A 94 -14.84 -2.37 -1.14
N LEU A 95 -15.84 -2.28 -2.01
CA LEU A 95 -16.89 -3.28 -2.18
C LEU A 95 -16.94 -3.78 -3.62
N VAL A 96 -17.46 -4.99 -3.79
CA VAL A 96 -17.86 -5.54 -5.09
C VAL A 96 -19.35 -5.91 -5.01
N ASP A 97 -20.17 -5.31 -5.87
CA ASP A 97 -21.63 -5.46 -5.86
C ASP A 97 -22.26 -5.20 -4.47
N GLY A 98 -21.79 -4.13 -3.81
CA GLY A 98 -22.27 -3.71 -2.48
C GLY A 98 -21.82 -4.59 -1.31
N LYS A 99 -20.97 -5.58 -1.53
CA LYS A 99 -20.58 -6.56 -0.51
C LYS A 99 -19.05 -6.60 -0.36
N ARG A 100 -18.59 -6.92 0.85
CA ARG A 100 -17.16 -7.03 1.18
C ARG A 100 -16.48 -8.16 0.42
N VAL A 101 -15.19 -7.99 0.16
CA VAL A 101 -14.27 -8.97 -0.42
C VAL A 101 -13.04 -9.14 0.45
N ALA A 102 -12.26 -10.19 0.20
CA ALA A 102 -11.05 -10.49 0.95
C ALA A 102 -10.02 -9.37 0.82
N PHE A 103 -9.36 -9.05 1.93
CA PHE A 103 -8.22 -8.14 1.96
C PHE A 103 -6.96 -8.78 1.35
N GLY A 104 -5.97 -7.97 1.02
CA GLY A 104 -4.66 -8.46 0.60
C GLY A 104 -4.00 -9.32 1.68
N SER A 105 -3.51 -10.49 1.28
CA SER A 105 -3.01 -11.53 2.18
C SER A 105 -1.56 -11.32 2.65
N LEU A 106 -0.75 -10.58 1.90
CA LEU A 106 0.66 -10.35 2.26
C LEU A 106 0.87 -9.08 3.07
N GLY A 107 0.18 -8.00 2.75
CA GLY A 107 0.38 -6.67 3.34
C GLY A 107 1.74 -6.07 3.03
N VAL A 108 1.80 -4.79 2.72
CA VAL A 108 3.06 -4.08 2.49
C VAL A 108 3.74 -3.85 3.83
N ALA A 109 4.96 -4.34 3.98
CA ALA A 109 5.80 -4.13 5.17
C ALA A 109 5.09 -4.40 6.52
N GLY A 110 3.97 -5.13 6.51
CA GLY A 110 3.19 -5.46 7.72
C GLY A 110 2.31 -4.33 8.25
N PHE A 111 2.16 -3.20 7.54
CA PHE A 111 1.50 -2.02 8.09
C PHE A 111 0.17 -1.62 7.43
N SER A 112 -0.12 -2.06 6.22
CA SER A 112 -1.39 -1.73 5.58
C SER A 112 -2.15 -2.96 5.13
N GLN A 113 -3.40 -3.06 5.55
CA GLN A 113 -4.35 -4.05 5.08
C GLN A 113 -5.41 -3.32 4.27
N GLY A 114 -5.31 -3.41 2.95
CA GLY A 114 -6.26 -2.84 2.01
C GLY A 114 -6.66 -3.87 0.95
N ILE A 115 -7.64 -3.54 0.14
CA ILE A 115 -8.07 -4.36 -0.98
C ILE A 115 -7.26 -3.96 -2.21
N ASP A 116 -6.67 -4.94 -2.88
CA ASP A 116 -5.96 -4.73 -4.14
C ASP A 116 -6.96 -4.64 -5.31
N ILE A 117 -7.18 -3.44 -5.81
CA ILE A 117 -8.09 -3.21 -6.93
C ILE A 117 -7.55 -3.68 -8.29
N ASN A 118 -6.26 -4.10 -8.40
CA ASN A 118 -5.80 -4.84 -9.57
C ASN A 118 -6.56 -6.15 -9.78
N LEU A 119 -7.14 -6.69 -8.71
CA LEU A 119 -7.88 -7.95 -8.72
C LEU A 119 -9.35 -7.76 -9.12
N ILE A 120 -9.71 -6.54 -9.61
CA ILE A 120 -11.03 -6.20 -10.18
C ILE A 120 -10.81 -5.64 -11.59
N PRO A 121 -10.63 -6.49 -12.61
CA PRO A 121 -10.31 -6.06 -13.97
C PRO A 121 -11.43 -5.24 -14.63
N PHE A 122 -11.06 -4.18 -15.33
CA PHE A 122 -12.01 -3.25 -15.95
C PHE A 122 -13.00 -3.87 -16.96
N PRO A 123 -12.63 -4.86 -17.78
CA PRO A 123 -13.60 -5.49 -18.67
C PRO A 123 -14.80 -6.17 -17.97
N MET A 124 -14.70 -6.42 -16.65
CA MET A 124 -15.76 -7.01 -15.82
C MET A 124 -16.67 -5.96 -15.18
N ILE A 125 -16.27 -4.68 -15.18
CA ILE A 125 -16.93 -3.61 -14.43
C ILE A 125 -18.07 -3.02 -15.27
N ASP A 126 -19.25 -2.90 -14.66
CA ASP A 126 -20.38 -2.16 -15.19
C ASP A 126 -20.28 -0.67 -14.85
N HIS A 127 -20.00 -0.35 -13.60
CA HIS A 127 -19.68 1.01 -13.13
C HIS A 127 -18.97 0.97 -11.79
N ILE A 128 -18.40 2.12 -11.42
CA ILE A 128 -17.75 2.33 -10.13
C ILE A 128 -18.43 3.51 -9.46
N ASP A 129 -18.92 3.29 -8.25
CA ASP A 129 -19.45 4.36 -7.41
C ASP A 129 -18.44 4.73 -6.32
N ILE A 130 -18.20 6.01 -6.15
CA ILE A 130 -17.36 6.56 -5.10
C ILE A 130 -18.21 7.43 -4.19
N LEU A 131 -18.54 6.91 -3.03
CA LEU A 131 -19.23 7.65 -1.98
C LEU A 131 -18.22 8.45 -1.16
N LYS A 132 -18.38 9.76 -1.17
CA LYS A 132 -17.49 10.72 -0.49
C LYS A 132 -18.06 11.14 0.87
N ASP A 133 -18.53 10.19 1.66
CA ASP A 133 -19.11 10.40 2.98
C ASP A 133 -18.93 9.16 3.84
N GLY A 134 -18.88 9.33 5.17
CA GLY A 134 -18.87 8.21 6.09
C GLY A 134 -20.11 7.34 5.95
N ALA A 135 -19.95 6.03 5.95
CA ALA A 135 -21.02 5.10 5.68
C ALA A 135 -21.02 3.86 6.59
N SER A 136 -20.41 3.94 7.76
CA SER A 136 -20.38 2.80 8.70
C SER A 136 -21.78 2.38 9.16
N ALA A 137 -22.76 3.29 9.18
CA ALA A 137 -24.17 2.97 9.49
C ALA A 137 -24.82 2.08 8.42
N VAL A 138 -24.28 2.04 7.20
CA VAL A 138 -24.80 1.23 6.08
C VAL A 138 -23.94 -0.02 5.88
N TYR A 139 -22.61 0.14 5.81
CA TYR A 139 -21.66 -0.92 5.41
C TYR A 139 -20.79 -1.47 6.54
N GLY A 140 -20.89 -0.90 7.75
CA GLY A 140 -20.08 -1.30 8.90
C GLY A 140 -18.71 -0.66 8.93
N SER A 141 -17.76 -1.34 9.59
CA SER A 141 -16.38 -0.89 9.75
C SER A 141 -15.71 -0.47 8.43
N ASP A 142 -14.68 0.36 8.50
CA ASP A 142 -13.77 0.76 7.41
C ASP A 142 -14.34 1.83 6.46
N ALA A 143 -15.64 2.13 6.52
CA ALA A 143 -16.28 3.19 5.73
C ALA A 143 -16.16 4.56 6.42
N VAL A 144 -14.93 5.00 6.70
CA VAL A 144 -14.60 6.28 7.34
C VAL A 144 -14.32 7.34 6.27
N ALA A 145 -13.28 7.19 5.49
CA ALA A 145 -12.91 8.16 4.44
C ALA A 145 -13.90 8.19 3.26
N GLY A 146 -14.61 7.08 3.08
CA GLY A 146 -15.59 6.87 2.02
C GLY A 146 -15.70 5.42 1.62
N VAL A 147 -16.49 5.17 0.56
CA VAL A 147 -16.71 3.83 0.00
C VAL A 147 -16.49 3.85 -1.50
N VAL A 148 -15.75 2.86 -2.01
CA VAL A 148 -15.62 2.61 -3.45
C VAL A 148 -16.26 1.28 -3.77
N ASN A 149 -17.34 1.31 -4.55
CA ASN A 149 -18.11 0.14 -4.88
C ASN A 149 -17.99 -0.18 -6.37
N PHE A 150 -17.45 -1.34 -6.68
CA PHE A 150 -17.29 -1.84 -8.03
C PHE A 150 -18.49 -2.74 -8.38
N PHE A 151 -19.31 -2.34 -9.32
CA PHE A 151 -20.41 -3.15 -9.82
C PHE A 151 -19.93 -3.96 -11.01
N LEU A 152 -20.17 -5.28 -10.98
CA LEU A 152 -19.80 -6.18 -12.04
C LEU A 152 -20.93 -6.31 -13.08
N ILE A 153 -20.59 -6.78 -14.28
CA ILE A 153 -21.55 -6.97 -15.37
C ILE A 153 -22.35 -8.25 -15.14
N HIS A 154 -23.62 -8.13 -14.77
CA HIS A 154 -24.52 -9.28 -14.59
C HIS A 154 -25.43 -9.54 -15.82
N LYS A 155 -25.50 -8.58 -16.73
CA LYS A 155 -26.36 -8.70 -17.91
C LYS A 155 -25.63 -8.21 -19.15
N PHE A 156 -25.52 -9.11 -20.13
CA PHE A 156 -24.92 -8.80 -21.43
C PHE A 156 -25.54 -9.69 -22.51
N ARG A 157 -25.67 -9.17 -23.72
CA ARG A 157 -26.19 -9.92 -24.88
C ARG A 157 -25.24 -9.78 -26.05
N GLY A 158 -24.71 -10.92 -26.53
CA GLY A 158 -23.82 -10.97 -27.67
C GLY A 158 -22.40 -11.37 -27.32
N LEU A 159 -21.51 -11.05 -28.24
CA LEU A 159 -20.07 -11.30 -28.13
C LEU A 159 -19.32 -10.00 -28.39
N GLU A 160 -18.44 -9.64 -27.48
CA GLU A 160 -17.56 -8.49 -27.60
C GLU A 160 -16.11 -8.96 -27.36
N VAL A 161 -15.21 -8.55 -28.24
CA VAL A 161 -13.79 -8.85 -28.16
C VAL A 161 -13.04 -7.53 -28.24
N GLY A 162 -12.12 -7.31 -27.34
CA GLY A 162 -11.34 -6.10 -27.32
C GLY A 162 -9.89 -6.34 -26.93
N GLY A 163 -9.11 -5.30 -27.03
CA GLY A 163 -7.71 -5.31 -26.61
C GLY A 163 -7.05 -3.97 -26.81
N SER A 164 -5.94 -3.78 -26.13
CA SER A 164 -5.12 -2.59 -26.21
C SER A 164 -3.64 -2.96 -26.32
N TYR A 165 -2.87 -2.05 -26.88
CA TYR A 165 -1.41 -2.11 -26.86
C TYR A 165 -0.87 -0.72 -26.63
N GLY A 166 0.02 -0.60 -25.62
CA GLY A 166 0.76 0.62 -25.31
C GLY A 166 2.26 0.34 -25.25
N ASN A 167 3.05 1.38 -25.52
CA ASN A 167 4.50 1.30 -25.38
C ASN A 167 5.03 2.65 -24.87
N THR A 168 6.08 2.61 -24.05
CA THR A 168 6.79 3.82 -23.65
C THR A 168 7.75 4.24 -24.75
N ASN A 169 7.67 5.51 -25.16
CA ASN A 169 8.59 6.11 -26.11
C ASN A 169 9.35 7.27 -25.45
N LEU A 170 9.95 7.02 -24.30
CA LEU A 170 10.66 8.02 -23.50
C LEU A 170 12.18 8.06 -23.78
N GLY A 171 12.60 7.78 -25.00
CA GLY A 171 13.96 7.96 -25.47
C GLY A 171 14.97 6.90 -25.03
N ALA A 172 15.02 6.53 -23.78
CA ALA A 172 16.00 5.60 -23.24
C ALA A 172 15.54 4.14 -23.21
N SER A 173 14.24 3.87 -23.24
CA SER A 173 13.73 2.51 -23.13
C SER A 173 12.39 2.37 -23.83
N ASN A 174 12.42 1.83 -25.03
CA ASN A 174 11.27 1.21 -25.67
C ASN A 174 11.08 -0.24 -25.22
N GLU A 175 11.56 -0.56 -24.02
CA GLU A 175 11.54 -1.94 -23.52
C GLU A 175 10.26 -2.30 -22.81
N MET A 176 9.43 -1.31 -22.41
CA MET A 176 8.17 -1.55 -21.75
C MET A 176 7.02 -1.53 -22.75
N GLY A 177 6.46 -2.70 -23.02
CA GLY A 177 5.19 -2.86 -23.72
C GLY A 177 4.09 -3.24 -22.75
N GLU A 178 2.89 -2.73 -22.95
CA GLU A 178 1.70 -3.12 -22.19
C GLU A 178 0.61 -3.53 -23.19
N TRP A 179 0.05 -4.72 -23.03
CA TRP A 179 -1.02 -5.21 -23.87
C TRP A 179 -2.12 -5.85 -23.05
N GLU A 180 -3.32 -5.78 -23.54
CA GLU A 180 -4.50 -6.40 -22.97
C GLU A 180 -5.33 -7.03 -24.08
N ALA A 181 -5.94 -8.17 -23.80
CA ALA A 181 -6.89 -8.81 -24.68
C ALA A 181 -8.00 -9.42 -23.82
N TRP A 182 -9.24 -9.12 -24.16
CA TRP A 182 -10.39 -9.63 -23.43
C TRP A 182 -11.51 -10.08 -24.35
N ILE A 183 -12.34 -10.98 -23.85
CA ILE A 183 -13.54 -11.47 -24.47
C ILE A 183 -14.69 -11.43 -23.47
N LYS A 184 -15.82 -10.90 -23.88
CA LYS A 184 -17.06 -10.84 -23.13
C LYS A 184 -18.16 -11.51 -23.98
N ALA A 185 -18.79 -12.51 -23.42
CA ALA A 185 -19.87 -13.24 -24.04
C ALA A 185 -21.07 -13.30 -23.11
N GLY A 186 -22.26 -13.08 -23.64
CA GLY A 186 -23.47 -13.17 -22.85
C GLY A 186 -24.66 -13.62 -23.67
N THR A 187 -25.54 -14.36 -23.02
CA THR A 187 -26.76 -14.87 -23.58
C THR A 187 -27.88 -14.94 -22.55
N GLY A 188 -29.07 -15.15 -23.00
CA GLY A 188 -30.21 -15.35 -22.10
C GLY A 188 -31.52 -15.02 -22.79
N ASP A 189 -32.59 -15.16 -22.01
CA ASP A 189 -33.98 -14.86 -22.39
C ASP A 189 -34.58 -13.87 -21.36
N ASP A 190 -35.89 -13.75 -21.35
CA ASP A 190 -36.63 -12.87 -20.44
C ASP A 190 -36.50 -13.29 -18.95
N LYS A 191 -36.04 -14.52 -18.71
CA LYS A 191 -35.93 -15.11 -17.36
C LYS A 191 -34.52 -15.54 -16.99
N THR A 192 -33.61 -15.54 -17.93
CA THR A 192 -32.25 -16.06 -17.69
C THR A 192 -31.22 -15.10 -18.25
N ASP A 193 -30.20 -14.81 -17.45
CA ASP A 193 -29.02 -14.06 -17.85
C ASP A 193 -27.75 -14.89 -17.56
N VAL A 194 -26.88 -14.98 -18.55
CA VAL A 194 -25.57 -15.63 -18.44
C VAL A 194 -24.51 -14.72 -19.05
N VAL A 195 -23.46 -14.45 -18.30
CA VAL A 195 -22.31 -13.66 -18.75
C VAL A 195 -21.03 -14.41 -18.44
N VAL A 196 -20.09 -14.40 -19.37
CA VAL A 196 -18.73 -14.94 -19.18
C VAL A 196 -17.74 -13.93 -19.75
N ILE A 197 -16.72 -13.61 -18.97
CA ILE A 197 -15.65 -12.68 -19.34
C ILE A 197 -14.31 -13.32 -19.03
N ALA A 198 -13.38 -13.23 -19.98
CA ALA A 198 -11.97 -13.55 -19.75
C ALA A 198 -11.11 -12.35 -20.17
N ASP A 199 -10.12 -12.03 -19.36
CA ASP A 199 -9.21 -10.91 -19.56
C ASP A 199 -7.76 -11.35 -19.32
N PHE A 200 -6.87 -10.91 -20.20
CA PHE A 200 -5.43 -11.17 -20.14
C PHE A 200 -4.70 -9.85 -20.35
N TRP A 201 -3.93 -9.46 -19.36
CA TRP A 201 -3.13 -8.24 -19.37
C TRP A 201 -1.69 -8.56 -19.03
N GLU A 202 -0.73 -7.92 -19.71
CA GLU A 202 0.70 -8.08 -19.44
C GLU A 202 1.44 -6.76 -19.68
N ARG A 203 2.33 -6.43 -18.78
CA ARG A 203 3.36 -5.40 -18.92
C ARG A 203 4.74 -6.04 -18.98
N THR A 204 5.35 -5.99 -20.17
CA THR A 204 6.69 -6.52 -20.40
C THR A 204 7.76 -5.46 -20.14
N GLY A 205 8.97 -5.88 -19.76
CA GLY A 205 10.15 -5.04 -19.63
C GLY A 205 10.21 -4.21 -18.35
N GLY A 206 9.35 -3.26 -18.17
CA GLY A 206 9.31 -2.33 -17.04
C GLY A 206 10.06 -1.02 -17.29
N LEU A 207 9.58 0.03 -16.64
CA LEU A 207 10.19 1.36 -16.60
C LEU A 207 10.96 1.51 -15.29
N PHE A 208 12.27 1.69 -15.37
CA PHE A 208 13.13 1.83 -14.20
C PHE A 208 13.41 3.30 -13.90
N SER A 209 13.77 3.59 -12.64
CA SER A 209 14.17 4.92 -12.21
C SER A 209 15.30 5.50 -13.07
N ARG A 210 16.21 4.66 -13.58
CA ARG A 210 17.32 5.04 -14.48
C ARG A 210 16.87 5.57 -15.84
N ASP A 211 15.63 5.32 -16.23
CA ASP A 211 15.08 5.70 -17.55
C ASP A 211 14.55 7.15 -17.57
N ARG A 212 14.64 7.85 -16.44
CA ARG A 212 14.22 9.24 -16.28
C ARG A 212 15.32 10.09 -15.65
N ASP A 213 15.60 11.25 -16.19
CA ASP A 213 16.67 12.15 -15.72
C ASP A 213 16.53 12.50 -14.23
N LEU A 214 15.32 12.83 -13.78
CA LEU A 214 15.08 13.25 -12.41
C LEU A 214 15.24 12.12 -11.38
N SER A 215 14.94 10.89 -11.74
CA SER A 215 14.99 9.72 -10.86
C SER A 215 16.16 8.77 -11.13
N SER A 216 16.94 9.03 -12.19
CA SER A 216 18.02 8.14 -12.64
C SER A 216 19.17 7.99 -11.67
N ASN A 217 19.31 8.92 -10.72
CA ASN A 217 20.40 8.94 -9.78
C ASN A 217 19.91 9.19 -8.35
N ALA A 218 20.39 8.40 -7.40
CA ALA A 218 20.19 8.63 -5.97
C ALA A 218 20.87 9.91 -5.44
N PHE A 219 21.61 10.63 -6.28
CA PHE A 219 22.15 11.93 -5.98
C PHE A 219 21.20 13.03 -6.49
N GLN A 220 20.39 13.57 -5.61
CA GLN A 220 19.33 14.52 -5.95
C GLN A 220 19.66 15.97 -5.55
N THR A 221 20.84 16.22 -5.02
CA THR A 221 21.28 17.57 -4.60
C THR A 221 21.17 18.64 -5.71
N PRO A 222 21.42 18.33 -7.01
CA PRO A 222 21.25 19.32 -8.07
C PRO A 222 19.82 19.85 -8.24
N TRP A 223 18.83 19.09 -7.78
CA TRP A 223 17.40 19.46 -7.84
C TRP A 223 16.82 19.84 -6.47
N GLY A 224 17.69 20.14 -5.47
CA GLY A 224 17.26 20.54 -4.15
C GLY A 224 16.96 19.37 -3.19
N GLY A 225 17.19 18.11 -3.61
CA GLY A 225 17.09 16.94 -2.78
C GLY A 225 18.39 16.60 -2.06
N PHE A 226 18.46 15.40 -1.50
CA PHE A 226 19.61 14.90 -0.73
C PHE A 226 20.47 13.94 -1.56
N ASP A 227 21.72 13.73 -1.12
CA ASP A 227 22.57 12.63 -1.61
C ASP A 227 22.26 11.37 -0.79
N ILE A 228 21.46 10.47 -1.36
CA ILE A 228 21.07 9.20 -0.74
C ILE A 228 21.81 7.99 -1.33
N ARG A 229 22.87 8.20 -2.12
CA ARG A 229 23.67 7.12 -2.69
C ARG A 229 24.28 6.24 -1.61
N SER A 230 24.33 4.93 -1.89
CA SER A 230 24.86 3.97 -0.95
C SER A 230 26.39 4.01 -0.87
N GLY A 231 26.90 4.04 0.36
CA GLY A 231 28.33 3.94 0.65
C GLY A 231 28.90 2.53 0.74
N ASN A 232 28.12 1.49 0.49
CA ASN A 232 28.48 0.12 0.83
C ASN A 232 29.17 -0.66 -0.30
N PHE A 233 29.25 -0.11 -1.49
CA PHE A 233 29.95 -0.72 -2.60
C PHE A 233 31.13 0.16 -3.01
N PRO A 234 32.26 -0.43 -3.36
CA PRO A 234 32.60 -1.84 -3.53
C PRO A 234 33.01 -2.57 -2.25
N GLY A 235 32.86 -1.97 -1.12
CA GLY A 235 33.29 -2.44 0.19
C GLY A 235 34.19 -1.41 0.86
N ARG A 236 33.93 -1.08 2.10
CA ARG A 236 34.67 -0.09 2.85
C ARG A 236 35.07 -0.59 4.22
N VAL A 237 36.29 -0.29 4.60
CA VAL A 237 36.86 -0.63 5.89
C VAL A 237 36.86 0.60 6.79
N GLY A 238 36.15 0.52 7.93
CA GLY A 238 36.20 1.54 8.98
C GLY A 238 35.70 2.92 8.54
N SER A 239 36.15 3.96 9.23
CA SER A 239 35.85 5.32 8.83
C SER A 239 36.61 5.73 7.56
N PHE A 240 36.00 6.59 6.76
CA PHE A 240 36.54 7.13 5.52
C PHE A 240 38.01 7.53 5.52
N ARG A 241 38.50 7.98 6.67
CA ARG A 241 39.84 8.54 6.81
C ARG A 241 40.96 7.51 6.80
N LEU A 242 40.64 6.23 6.97
CA LEU A 242 41.65 5.18 7.09
C LEU A 242 41.90 4.42 5.77
N ILE A 243 40.90 4.35 4.90
CA ILE A 243 41.01 3.66 3.60
C ILE A 243 42.20 4.17 2.77
N PRO A 244 42.39 5.49 2.61
CA PRO A 244 43.50 6.00 1.82
C PRO A 244 44.89 5.58 2.31
N LYS A 245 45.08 5.55 3.63
CA LYS A 245 46.38 5.18 4.21
C LYS A 245 46.68 3.70 4.14
N LEU A 246 45.62 2.87 4.13
CA LEU A 246 45.77 1.42 4.08
C LEU A 246 46.06 0.89 2.68
N PHE A 247 45.56 1.54 1.66
CA PHE A 247 45.58 1.07 0.31
C PHE A 247 46.52 1.83 -0.60
N PHE A 248 47.23 2.85 -0.11
CA PHE A 248 48.16 3.66 -0.85
C PHE A 248 49.57 3.56 -0.27
N SER A 249 50.56 3.71 -1.12
CA SER A 249 51.93 3.83 -0.67
C SER A 249 52.10 5.04 0.21
N ALA A 250 53.09 5.00 1.11
CA ALA A 250 53.39 6.10 2.07
C ALA A 250 53.56 7.50 1.38
N ASN A 251 53.76 7.52 0.08
CA ASN A 251 53.95 8.73 -0.72
C ASN A 251 52.67 9.23 -1.42
N SER A 252 51.53 8.65 -1.17
CA SER A 252 50.29 9.11 -1.77
C SER A 252 49.72 10.27 -0.96
N PRO A 253 49.38 11.40 -1.58
CA PRO A 253 48.78 12.53 -0.88
C PRO A 253 47.42 12.16 -0.30
N PRO A 254 46.99 12.77 0.81
CA PRO A 254 45.69 12.50 1.43
C PRO A 254 44.55 12.86 0.47
N PRO A 255 43.53 12.00 0.34
CA PRO A 255 42.53 12.07 -0.72
C PRO A 255 41.45 13.15 -0.53
N HIS A 256 41.59 14.01 0.45
CA HIS A 256 40.46 14.88 0.88
C HIS A 256 40.54 16.32 0.40
N SER A 257 41.47 16.68 -0.48
CA SER A 257 41.41 18.01 -1.08
C SER A 257 40.98 17.92 -2.56
N ALA A 258 40.00 18.67 -2.94
CA ALA A 258 39.54 18.78 -4.31
C ALA A 258 40.67 19.14 -5.30
N SER A 259 41.74 19.76 -4.81
CA SER A 259 42.93 20.12 -5.59
C SER A 259 43.75 18.93 -6.02
N ASN A 260 43.66 17.78 -5.36
CA ASN A 260 44.45 16.59 -5.63
C ASN A 260 43.66 15.47 -6.37
N ALA A 261 42.40 15.72 -6.68
CA ALA A 261 41.53 14.75 -7.32
C ALA A 261 42.08 14.19 -8.65
N ALA A 262 42.64 15.04 -9.47
CA ALA A 262 43.12 14.66 -10.80
C ALA A 262 44.46 13.88 -10.77
N THR A 263 45.23 14.00 -9.71
CA THR A 263 46.61 13.46 -9.61
C THR A 263 46.76 12.35 -8.59
N SER A 264 45.75 12.17 -7.69
CA SER A 264 45.83 11.13 -6.67
C SER A 264 45.54 9.77 -7.28
N PRO A 265 46.39 8.77 -7.06
CA PRO A 265 46.12 7.39 -7.42
C PRO A 265 44.82 6.87 -6.83
N PHE A 266 44.39 7.43 -5.73
CA PHE A 266 43.15 7.13 -5.07
C PHE A 266 41.92 7.44 -5.94
N TYR A 267 41.90 8.59 -6.58
CA TYR A 267 40.80 8.97 -7.47
C TYR A 267 40.80 8.21 -8.79
N LYS A 268 41.99 7.81 -9.26
CA LYS A 268 42.12 6.99 -10.46
C LYS A 268 41.87 5.51 -10.22
N ASN A 269 42.15 5.04 -9.00
CA ASN A 269 42.05 3.62 -8.62
C ASN A 269 41.55 3.51 -7.18
N PRO A 270 40.25 3.80 -6.91
CA PRO A 270 39.74 3.96 -5.54
C PRO A 270 39.87 2.71 -4.66
N PHE A 271 40.25 1.58 -5.19
CA PHE A 271 40.38 0.32 -4.45
C PHE A 271 41.54 -0.55 -4.92
N VAL A 272 42.57 0.01 -5.46
CA VAL A 272 43.81 -0.71 -5.66
C VAL A 272 44.45 -0.89 -4.30
N VAL A 273 44.20 -2.03 -3.70
CA VAL A 273 45.14 -2.53 -2.69
C VAL A 273 46.48 -2.75 -3.39
N ASN A 274 47.51 -2.13 -2.84
CA ASN A 274 48.86 -2.38 -3.34
C ASN A 274 49.11 -3.90 -3.36
N PRO A 275 49.23 -4.54 -4.54
CA PRO A 275 49.39 -5.99 -4.61
C PRO A 275 50.64 -6.48 -3.88
N ASN A 276 51.62 -5.57 -3.65
CA ASN A 276 52.80 -5.86 -2.86
C ASN A 276 52.53 -5.80 -1.34
N ALA A 277 51.46 -5.17 -0.91
CA ALA A 277 51.04 -5.17 0.50
C ALA A 277 50.23 -6.42 0.84
N TYR A 278 49.74 -7.13 -0.16
CA TYR A 278 48.88 -8.33 -0.03
C TYR A 278 49.34 -9.43 -0.96
N PRO A 279 50.51 -10.03 -0.75
CA PRO A 279 50.92 -11.21 -1.52
C PRO A 279 49.94 -12.34 -1.16
N GLY A 280 49.14 -12.75 -2.14
CA GLY A 280 48.29 -13.94 -2.00
C GLY A 280 46.82 -13.67 -1.64
N ALA A 281 46.34 -12.46 -1.66
CA ALA A 281 44.89 -12.17 -1.59
C ALA A 281 44.28 -12.25 -3.02
N PRO A 282 43.77 -13.40 -3.45
CA PRO A 282 43.21 -13.53 -4.79
C PRO A 282 41.91 -12.68 -4.89
N GLY A 283 41.83 -11.90 -5.96
CA GLY A 283 40.62 -11.13 -6.27
C GLY A 283 40.59 -9.70 -5.76
N ILE A 284 41.62 -9.22 -5.09
CA ILE A 284 41.79 -7.80 -4.81
C ILE A 284 42.35 -7.16 -6.07
N ILE A 285 41.68 -6.14 -6.54
CA ILE A 285 41.78 -5.65 -7.91
C ILE A 285 43.13 -5.11 -8.27
N GLY A 286 43.54 -5.54 -9.40
CA GLY A 286 44.58 -4.91 -10.16
C GLY A 286 44.23 -3.51 -10.68
N PRO A 287 45.15 -2.90 -11.41
CA PRO A 287 45.19 -1.45 -11.69
C PRO A 287 44.12 -0.85 -12.62
N ASN A 288 43.09 -1.59 -13.00
CA ASN A 288 42.08 -1.11 -13.97
C ASN A 288 40.79 -0.54 -13.38
N ALA A 289 40.86 0.00 -12.20
CA ALA A 289 39.73 0.71 -11.58
C ALA A 289 39.24 1.92 -12.42
N ALA A 290 40.08 2.38 -13.37
CA ALA A 290 39.68 3.43 -14.30
C ALA A 290 38.44 3.09 -15.17
N GLN A 291 38.15 1.82 -15.37
CA GLN A 291 36.98 1.36 -16.10
C GLN A 291 35.68 1.48 -15.30
N HIS A 292 35.78 1.74 -14.02
CA HIS A 292 34.62 1.88 -13.12
C HIS A 292 34.32 3.32 -12.72
N VAL A 293 35.19 4.24 -13.06
CA VAL A 293 34.97 5.67 -12.90
C VAL A 293 33.64 6.11 -13.55
N PRO A 294 33.27 5.61 -14.73
CA PRO A 294 31.98 5.93 -15.36
C PRO A 294 30.74 5.53 -14.57
N GLN A 295 30.79 4.45 -13.80
CA GLN A 295 29.61 4.03 -13.02
C GLN A 295 29.31 4.94 -11.84
N PHE A 296 30.30 5.71 -11.38
CA PHE A 296 30.20 6.49 -10.17
C PHE A 296 30.39 7.98 -10.39
N GLY A 297 30.78 8.43 -11.57
CA GLY A 297 31.23 9.79 -11.66
C GLY A 297 31.41 10.40 -13.03
N THR A 298 30.94 9.79 -14.10
CA THR A 298 31.01 10.47 -15.41
C THR A 298 30.23 11.77 -15.45
N ASP A 299 29.16 11.87 -14.65
CA ASP A 299 28.33 13.07 -14.56
C ASP A 299 28.74 13.97 -13.39
N TYR A 300 29.81 13.60 -12.69
CA TYR A 300 30.25 14.24 -11.46
C TYR A 300 31.57 14.97 -11.57
N LYS A 301 31.54 16.24 -11.38
CA LYS A 301 32.73 17.12 -11.34
C LYS A 301 33.29 17.34 -9.94
N GLY A 302 32.92 16.50 -8.96
CA GLY A 302 33.31 16.65 -7.54
C GLY A 302 34.08 15.47 -6.99
N GLY A 303 35.14 15.69 -6.29
CA GLY A 303 36.12 14.69 -5.86
C GLY A 303 35.76 13.77 -4.70
N GLY A 304 34.51 13.40 -4.50
CA GLY A 304 34.08 12.49 -3.43
C GLY A 304 33.23 11.32 -3.88
N ASP A 305 32.87 11.29 -5.15
CA ASP A 305 31.78 10.47 -5.68
C ASP A 305 32.12 9.03 -6.01
N TYR A 306 33.38 8.71 -6.07
CA TYR A 306 33.85 7.37 -6.39
C TYR A 306 33.48 6.27 -5.38
N PHE A 307 32.96 6.66 -4.25
CA PHE A 307 32.63 5.76 -3.16
C PHE A 307 31.13 5.51 -2.95
N PHE A 308 30.32 6.13 -3.78
CA PHE A 308 28.87 6.06 -3.64
C PHE A 308 28.25 5.30 -4.79
N TYR A 309 27.36 4.39 -4.46
CA TYR A 309 26.68 3.54 -5.41
C TYR A 309 25.26 4.03 -5.69
N ASN A 310 24.92 4.24 -6.94
CA ASN A 310 23.58 4.58 -7.37
C ASN A 310 22.67 3.34 -7.35
N PHE A 311 22.02 3.11 -6.22
CA PHE A 311 21.10 1.99 -6.07
C PHE A 311 19.77 2.23 -6.79
N ALA A 312 19.37 3.47 -7.03
CA ALA A 312 18.11 3.82 -7.70
C ALA A 312 18.01 3.21 -9.12
N ALA A 313 19.14 2.99 -9.77
CA ALA A 313 19.17 2.41 -11.12
C ALA A 313 18.53 1.01 -11.24
N PHE A 314 18.32 0.31 -10.13
CA PHE A 314 17.75 -1.04 -10.09
C PHE A 314 16.29 -1.07 -9.64
N THR A 315 15.76 0.06 -9.20
CA THR A 315 14.38 0.17 -8.73
C THR A 315 13.46 0.50 -9.91
N PRO A 316 12.47 -0.33 -10.22
CA PRO A 316 11.50 -0.01 -11.24
C PRO A 316 10.47 1.00 -10.71
N ALA A 317 10.06 1.92 -11.59
CA ALA A 317 8.91 2.77 -11.37
C ALA A 317 7.61 2.08 -11.83
N LEU A 318 7.71 1.30 -12.91
CA LEU A 318 6.64 0.44 -13.42
C LEU A 318 7.28 -0.93 -13.73
N PRO A 319 7.20 -1.89 -12.83
CA PRO A 319 7.81 -3.21 -13.03
C PRO A 319 7.02 -4.09 -13.98
N PRO A 320 7.64 -5.14 -14.52
CA PRO A 320 6.94 -6.20 -15.23
C PRO A 320 5.83 -6.79 -14.38
N ALA A 321 4.69 -7.05 -15.01
CA ALA A 321 3.53 -7.63 -14.34
C ALA A 321 2.65 -8.36 -15.35
N ASP A 322 1.90 -9.36 -14.91
CA ASP A 322 0.86 -10.00 -15.71
C ASP A 322 -0.39 -10.31 -14.89
N ARG A 323 -1.54 -10.36 -15.55
CA ARG A 323 -2.82 -10.70 -14.93
C ARG A 323 -3.66 -11.56 -15.87
N GLN A 324 -4.28 -12.57 -15.29
CA GLN A 324 -5.21 -13.47 -15.96
C GLN A 324 -6.50 -13.51 -15.14
N SER A 325 -7.62 -13.24 -15.78
CA SER A 325 -8.87 -13.03 -15.07
C SER A 325 -10.02 -13.76 -15.75
N PHE A 326 -10.90 -14.34 -14.96
CA PHE A 326 -12.12 -15.00 -15.39
C PHE A 326 -13.28 -14.58 -14.52
N TYR A 327 -14.40 -14.26 -15.15
CA TYR A 327 -15.65 -13.93 -14.48
C TYR A 327 -16.81 -14.63 -15.15
N GLY A 328 -17.75 -15.11 -14.34
CA GLY A 328 -19.00 -15.67 -14.80
C GLY A 328 -20.14 -15.25 -13.91
N SER A 329 -21.25 -14.85 -14.51
CA SER A 329 -22.49 -14.50 -13.82
C SER A 329 -23.65 -15.25 -14.41
N PHE A 330 -24.52 -15.74 -13.53
CA PHE A 330 -25.75 -16.43 -13.85
C PHE A 330 -26.89 -15.90 -13.00
N ALA A 331 -28.02 -15.59 -13.64
CA ALA A 331 -29.26 -15.30 -12.93
C ALA A 331 -30.44 -15.96 -13.66
N ARG A 332 -31.41 -16.48 -12.90
CA ARG A 332 -32.62 -17.08 -13.43
C ARG A 332 -33.84 -16.85 -12.56
N ASP A 333 -34.89 -16.34 -13.18
CA ASP A 333 -36.19 -16.21 -12.58
C ASP A 333 -36.91 -17.56 -12.55
N LEU A 334 -37.12 -18.10 -11.37
CA LEU A 334 -37.81 -19.38 -11.15
C LEU A 334 -39.33 -19.19 -11.06
N CYS A 335 -39.77 -18.12 -10.39
CA CYS A 335 -41.17 -17.76 -10.20
C CYS A 335 -41.37 -16.30 -10.64
N ASP A 336 -41.11 -16.00 -11.89
CA ASP A 336 -41.06 -14.64 -12.43
C ASP A 336 -40.20 -13.75 -11.49
N LYS A 337 -40.56 -12.49 -11.24
CA LYS A 337 -39.84 -11.55 -10.38
C LYS A 337 -39.91 -11.85 -8.86
N TYR A 338 -40.71 -12.87 -8.46
CA TYR A 338 -40.88 -13.22 -7.05
C TYR A 338 -39.76 -14.11 -6.49
N LEU A 339 -39.06 -14.83 -7.38
CA LEU A 339 -37.93 -15.66 -6.96
C LEU A 339 -36.93 -15.77 -8.10
N THR A 340 -35.79 -15.14 -7.93
CA THR A 340 -34.62 -15.27 -8.81
C THR A 340 -33.48 -15.92 -8.05
N VAL A 341 -32.86 -16.94 -8.65
CA VAL A 341 -31.59 -17.51 -8.19
C VAL A 341 -30.46 -16.84 -8.97
N PHE A 342 -29.37 -16.52 -8.29
CA PHE A 342 -28.17 -15.96 -8.93
C PHE A 342 -26.91 -16.62 -8.42
N ALA A 343 -25.86 -16.61 -9.23
CA ALA A 343 -24.54 -17.08 -8.87
C ALA A 343 -23.48 -16.33 -9.68
N ASP A 344 -22.46 -15.85 -8.98
CA ASP A 344 -21.32 -15.15 -9.57
C ASP A 344 -20.02 -15.84 -9.17
N PHE A 345 -19.09 -15.89 -10.10
CA PHE A 345 -17.76 -16.42 -9.88
C PHE A 345 -16.72 -15.51 -10.51
N LYS A 346 -15.69 -15.15 -9.75
CA LYS A 346 -14.51 -14.41 -10.22
C LYS A 346 -13.25 -15.13 -9.78
N TYR A 347 -12.28 -15.22 -10.70
CA TYR A 347 -10.93 -15.70 -10.42
C TYR A 347 -9.92 -14.82 -11.13
N VAL A 348 -8.91 -14.37 -10.39
CA VAL A 348 -7.84 -13.52 -10.91
C VAL A 348 -6.51 -14.04 -10.39
N ARG A 349 -5.55 -14.22 -11.29
CA ARG A 349 -4.15 -14.37 -10.95
C ARG A 349 -3.41 -13.13 -11.38
N SER A 350 -2.67 -12.51 -10.46
CA SER A 350 -1.79 -11.37 -10.73
C SER A 350 -0.35 -11.71 -10.35
N TYR A 351 0.58 -11.37 -11.22
CA TYR A 351 2.02 -11.52 -11.00
C TYR A 351 2.70 -10.17 -11.14
N PHE A 352 3.70 -9.94 -10.29
CA PHE A 352 4.45 -8.70 -10.20
C PHE A 352 5.91 -9.00 -9.90
N ASP A 353 6.86 -8.49 -10.73
CA ASP A 353 8.31 -8.72 -10.59
C ASP A 353 9.02 -7.40 -10.33
N THR A 354 9.24 -7.08 -9.07
CA THR A 354 10.00 -5.88 -8.68
C THR A 354 11.47 -6.21 -8.41
N SER A 355 12.29 -5.18 -8.29
CA SER A 355 13.69 -5.37 -7.99
C SER A 355 14.30 -4.19 -7.22
N LEU A 356 15.29 -4.52 -6.43
CA LEU A 356 16.14 -3.57 -5.72
C LEU A 356 17.60 -3.86 -6.03
N ALA A 357 18.48 -2.93 -5.73
CA ALA A 357 19.91 -3.21 -5.76
C ALA A 357 20.26 -4.32 -4.77
N ALA A 358 21.42 -5.01 -4.98
CA ALA A 358 21.90 -6.03 -4.07
C ALA A 358 21.89 -5.52 -2.61
N VAL A 359 21.65 -6.44 -1.67
CA VAL A 359 21.57 -6.15 -0.24
C VAL A 359 22.74 -5.31 0.27
N PRO A 360 22.52 -4.19 0.94
CA PRO A 360 23.56 -3.51 1.71
C PRO A 360 23.71 -4.25 3.05
N PHE A 361 24.93 -4.67 3.38
CA PHE A 361 25.19 -5.28 4.68
C PHE A 361 25.34 -4.20 5.76
N VAL A 362 24.21 -3.65 6.16
CA VAL A 362 24.04 -2.69 7.26
C VAL A 362 22.61 -2.84 7.82
N PRO A 363 22.43 -2.68 9.12
CA PRO A 363 23.43 -2.65 10.18
C PRO A 363 24.15 -3.99 10.31
N ASP A 364 25.29 -4.00 11.05
CA ASP A 364 25.95 -5.28 11.33
C ASP A 364 25.17 -6.02 12.42
N PRO A 365 24.47 -7.09 12.09
CA PRO A 365 23.70 -7.86 13.07
C PRO A 365 24.59 -8.74 13.94
N PHE A 366 25.92 -8.75 13.69
CA PHE A 366 26.84 -9.66 14.32
C PHE A 366 27.46 -9.16 15.63
N LYS A 367 26.85 -9.54 16.74
CA LYS A 367 27.61 -9.86 17.94
C LYS A 367 28.18 -11.25 17.76
N ILE A 368 29.50 -11.39 17.64
CA ILE A 368 30.12 -12.71 17.82
C ILE A 368 29.94 -13.06 19.29
N PRO A 369 29.14 -14.10 19.65
CA PRO A 369 28.95 -14.46 21.06
C PRO A 369 30.27 -14.72 21.75
N GLY A 370 30.51 -14.11 22.90
CA GLY A 370 31.73 -14.32 23.70
C GLY A 370 32.91 -13.46 23.32
N THR A 371 32.80 -12.56 22.36
CA THR A 371 33.86 -11.58 22.06
C THR A 371 33.38 -10.16 22.34
N ASN A 372 34.22 -9.35 22.99
CA ASN A 372 34.05 -7.90 23.07
C ASN A 372 34.44 -7.19 21.78
N VAL A 373 34.33 -7.89 20.65
CA VAL A 373 34.65 -7.34 19.35
C VAL A 373 33.58 -6.37 18.98
N GLY A 374 34.01 -5.14 18.85
CA GLY A 374 33.16 -3.99 18.65
C GLY A 374 32.16 -4.15 17.52
N PHE A 375 30.91 -3.97 17.84
CA PHE A 375 29.83 -3.72 16.93
C PHE A 375 30.23 -2.60 15.96
N SER A 376 30.27 -2.88 14.69
CA SER A 376 30.39 -1.84 13.69
C SER A 376 28.99 -1.41 13.28
N PRO A 377 28.52 -0.21 13.66
CA PRO A 377 27.17 0.24 13.32
C PRO A 377 26.96 0.45 11.81
N SER A 378 27.92 0.10 10.99
CA SER A 378 27.93 0.44 9.56
C SER A 378 28.48 -0.63 8.63
N GLY A 379 28.47 -1.89 8.99
CA GLY A 379 28.96 -2.98 8.13
C GLY A 379 29.13 -4.31 8.86
N ILE A 380 29.64 -5.32 8.13
CA ILE A 380 29.94 -6.63 8.71
C ILE A 380 31.31 -6.65 9.39
N SER A 381 31.41 -7.38 10.50
CA SER A 381 32.68 -7.58 11.21
C SER A 381 33.38 -8.82 10.68
N VAL A 382 34.52 -8.61 10.04
CA VAL A 382 35.36 -9.70 9.48
C VAL A 382 36.36 -10.16 10.53
N PRO A 383 36.28 -11.43 10.98
CA PRO A 383 37.20 -11.98 11.99
C PRO A 383 38.66 -11.94 11.55
N ILE A 384 39.57 -11.89 12.52
CA ILE A 384 41.02 -11.85 12.28
C ILE A 384 41.58 -13.10 11.57
N PHE A 385 40.86 -14.21 11.67
CA PHE A 385 41.24 -15.47 11.08
C PHE A 385 40.51 -15.78 9.77
N ASN A 386 39.65 -14.91 9.30
CA ASN A 386 39.07 -15.04 7.97
C ASN A 386 40.16 -15.02 6.93
N ALA A 387 40.11 -15.94 5.96
CA ALA A 387 41.13 -16.11 4.93
C ALA A 387 41.50 -14.83 4.17
N PHE A 388 40.58 -13.88 4.10
CA PHE A 388 40.73 -12.63 3.36
C PHE A 388 40.89 -11.39 4.25
N ASN A 389 40.90 -11.54 5.56
CA ASN A 389 41.11 -10.37 6.41
C ASN A 389 42.55 -9.85 6.26
N PRO A 390 42.76 -8.64 5.74
CA PRO A 390 44.07 -8.10 5.50
C PRO A 390 44.81 -7.70 6.78
N PHE A 391 44.17 -7.62 7.90
CA PHE A 391 44.68 -7.14 9.18
C PHE A 391 45.05 -8.28 10.12
N THR A 392 45.68 -9.30 9.57
CA THR A 392 46.16 -10.48 10.30
C THR A 392 47.61 -10.31 10.76
N VAL A 393 48.08 -11.21 11.64
CA VAL A 393 49.49 -11.24 12.10
C VAL A 393 50.48 -11.35 10.95
N ALA A 394 50.11 -12.08 9.90
CA ALA A 394 50.94 -12.22 8.68
C ALA A 394 51.11 -10.89 7.92
N ASN A 395 50.23 -9.92 8.14
CA ASN A 395 50.29 -8.59 7.53
C ASN A 395 50.57 -7.51 8.58
N ALA A 396 51.45 -7.75 9.53
CA ALA A 396 51.76 -6.86 10.67
C ALA A 396 52.12 -5.43 10.28
N THR A 397 52.66 -5.20 9.09
CA THR A 397 52.96 -3.86 8.57
C THR A 397 51.70 -3.03 8.35
N ILE A 398 50.57 -3.67 8.05
CA ILE A 398 49.30 -2.96 7.89
C ILE A 398 48.61 -2.74 9.22
N SER A 399 48.73 -3.69 10.14
CA SER A 399 48.16 -3.53 11.49
C SER A 399 48.76 -2.34 12.27
N ASN A 400 49.97 -1.93 11.93
CA ASN A 400 50.61 -0.73 12.52
C ASN A 400 49.97 0.60 12.10
N PHE A 401 49.09 0.61 11.09
CA PHE A 401 48.37 1.81 10.69
C PHE A 401 47.06 2.04 11.48
N PHE A 402 46.69 1.11 12.35
CA PHE A 402 45.51 1.32 13.20
C PHE A 402 45.80 2.26 14.38
N PRO A 403 44.79 3.04 14.85
CA PRO A 403 45.00 4.13 15.80
C PRO A 403 45.67 3.73 17.12
N ASN A 404 45.64 2.44 17.41
CA ASN A 404 46.19 1.96 18.69
C ASN A 404 47.69 1.65 18.66
N GLY A 405 48.31 1.67 17.45
CA GLY A 405 49.76 1.41 17.31
C GLY A 405 50.23 0.06 17.85
N SER A 406 49.33 -0.84 18.18
CA SER A 406 49.59 -2.06 18.93
C SER A 406 50.18 -3.19 18.09
N GLY A 407 50.15 -3.07 16.76
CA GLY A 407 50.55 -4.15 15.84
C GLY A 407 49.76 -5.44 15.98
N LEU A 408 48.64 -5.43 16.70
CA LEU A 408 47.83 -6.60 16.93
C LEU A 408 46.80 -6.78 15.77
N PRO A 409 46.49 -8.04 15.42
CA PRO A 409 45.44 -8.36 14.48
C PRO A 409 44.09 -7.81 14.97
N VAL A 410 43.29 -7.27 14.07
CA VAL A 410 41.99 -6.68 14.46
C VAL A 410 40.87 -7.25 13.60
N THR A 411 39.74 -7.42 14.25
CA THR A 411 38.48 -7.62 13.54
C THR A 411 38.15 -6.35 12.80
N THR A 412 37.79 -6.48 11.53
CA THR A 412 37.62 -5.35 10.65
C THR A 412 36.15 -5.17 10.27
N GLY A 413 35.60 -4.00 10.57
CA GLY A 413 34.28 -3.61 10.09
C GLY A 413 34.32 -3.24 8.61
N VAL A 414 33.48 -3.88 7.81
CA VAL A 414 33.40 -3.65 6.36
C VAL A 414 31.97 -3.31 5.95
N ARG A 415 31.80 -2.21 5.26
CA ARG A 415 30.57 -1.92 4.53
C ARG A 415 30.63 -2.62 3.18
N PHE A 416 29.65 -3.45 2.88
CA PHE A 416 29.64 -4.28 1.68
C PHE A 416 28.29 -4.30 1.02
N ARG A 417 28.28 -4.47 -0.31
CA ARG A 417 27.07 -4.72 -1.09
C ARG A 417 27.46 -5.72 -2.20
N GLY A 418 26.73 -6.84 -2.25
CA GLY A 418 27.08 -8.00 -3.09
C GLY A 418 26.71 -7.90 -4.56
N ILE A 419 26.93 -6.75 -5.21
CA ILE A 419 26.50 -6.49 -6.59
C ILE A 419 27.09 -7.50 -7.58
N ASN A 420 28.36 -7.81 -7.46
CA ASN A 420 29.01 -8.77 -8.35
C ASN A 420 28.65 -10.22 -7.99
N ASP A 421 28.18 -10.46 -6.78
CA ASP A 421 27.80 -11.79 -6.31
C ASP A 421 26.42 -12.20 -6.83
N THR A 422 25.42 -11.32 -6.73
CA THR A 422 24.02 -11.60 -7.05
C THR A 422 23.44 -10.71 -8.14
N GLY A 423 24.01 -9.53 -8.40
CA GLY A 423 23.38 -8.49 -9.22
C GLY A 423 22.32 -7.74 -8.42
N LYS A 424 21.11 -7.63 -8.96
CA LYS A 424 19.96 -7.07 -8.28
C LYS A 424 19.31 -8.11 -7.35
N ARG A 425 18.61 -7.65 -6.31
CA ARG A 425 17.58 -8.45 -5.64
C ARG A 425 16.34 -8.47 -6.53
N SER A 426 15.60 -9.54 -6.51
CA SER A 426 14.32 -9.64 -7.20
C SER A 426 13.27 -10.11 -6.21
N GLU A 427 12.16 -9.42 -6.16
CA GLU A 427 10.99 -9.76 -5.35
C GLU A 427 9.84 -10.04 -6.30
N LYS A 428 9.30 -11.26 -6.22
CA LYS A 428 8.26 -11.76 -7.13
C LYS A 428 7.03 -12.07 -6.33
N PHE A 429 6.00 -11.28 -6.56
CA PHE A 429 4.71 -11.46 -5.92
C PHE A 429 3.75 -12.15 -6.87
N THR A 430 3.03 -13.12 -6.37
CA THR A 430 1.92 -13.74 -7.08
C THR A 430 0.70 -13.75 -6.17
N TYR A 431 -0.40 -13.23 -6.68
CA TYR A 431 -1.68 -13.23 -5.99
C TYR A 431 -2.69 -14.06 -6.75
N TRP A 432 -3.49 -14.81 -6.02
CA TRP A 432 -4.65 -15.53 -6.52
C TRP A 432 -5.87 -15.05 -5.74
N ASP A 433 -6.83 -14.50 -6.44
CA ASP A 433 -8.06 -13.98 -5.85
C ASP A 433 -9.26 -14.72 -6.42
N SER A 434 -10.13 -15.20 -5.56
CA SER A 434 -11.35 -15.89 -5.93
C SER A 434 -12.55 -15.37 -5.16
N LEU A 435 -13.65 -15.22 -5.87
CA LEU A 435 -14.94 -14.83 -5.31
C LEU A 435 -16.01 -15.76 -5.85
N PHE A 436 -16.83 -16.25 -4.96
CA PHE A 436 -18.05 -17.00 -5.28
C PHE A 436 -19.20 -16.39 -4.50
N ASP A 437 -20.27 -16.00 -5.17
CA ASP A 437 -21.49 -15.47 -4.56
C ASP A 437 -22.68 -16.25 -5.09
N VAL A 438 -23.55 -16.71 -4.22
CA VAL A 438 -24.78 -17.41 -4.59
C VAL A 438 -25.91 -16.99 -3.70
N GLY A 439 -27.06 -16.74 -4.28
CA GLY A 439 -28.18 -16.29 -3.49
C GLY A 439 -29.53 -16.36 -4.19
N LEU A 440 -30.48 -15.89 -3.47
CA LEU A 440 -31.88 -15.77 -3.87
C LEU A 440 -32.35 -14.34 -3.65
N LYS A 441 -33.10 -13.81 -4.58
CA LYS A 441 -33.75 -12.49 -4.44
C LYS A 441 -35.13 -12.49 -5.04
N GLY A 442 -35.94 -11.51 -4.69
CA GLY A 442 -37.27 -11.41 -5.31
C GLY A 442 -38.12 -10.30 -4.69
N GLU A 443 -39.28 -10.06 -5.31
CA GLU A 443 -40.31 -9.17 -4.85
C GLU A 443 -41.33 -9.90 -3.98
N MET A 444 -41.93 -9.18 -3.01
CA MET A 444 -42.96 -9.77 -2.10
C MET A 444 -44.40 -9.44 -2.52
N GLY A 445 -44.61 -8.85 -3.68
CA GLY A 445 -45.93 -8.42 -4.15
C GLY A 445 -47.00 -9.52 -4.27
N GLU A 446 -46.58 -10.78 -4.35
CA GLU A 446 -47.49 -11.94 -4.38
C GLU A 446 -48.23 -12.14 -3.02
N PHE A 447 -47.62 -11.69 -1.92
CA PHE A 447 -48.20 -11.78 -0.57
C PHE A 447 -49.30 -10.74 -0.27
N GLY A 448 -49.62 -9.86 -1.22
CA GLY A 448 -50.65 -8.85 -1.15
C GLY A 448 -50.22 -7.44 -1.51
N ASP A 449 -51.18 -6.55 -1.69
CA ASP A 449 -50.96 -5.19 -2.16
C ASP A 449 -50.05 -4.35 -1.26
N TYR A 450 -49.99 -4.64 0.03
CA TYR A 450 -49.14 -3.99 1.00
C TYR A 450 -47.67 -4.23 0.72
N PHE A 451 -47.33 -5.42 0.17
CA PHE A 451 -45.97 -5.83 -0.05
C PHE A 451 -45.47 -5.57 -1.48
N LYS A 452 -46.21 -4.86 -2.32
CA LYS A 452 -45.86 -4.64 -3.74
C LYS A 452 -44.51 -3.97 -3.97
N THR A 453 -44.04 -3.14 -3.01
CA THR A 453 -42.77 -2.43 -3.10
C THR A 453 -41.66 -3.13 -2.34
N TRP A 454 -41.96 -4.26 -1.70
CA TRP A 454 -40.98 -4.95 -0.87
C TRP A 454 -40.13 -5.91 -1.70
N ASN A 455 -38.84 -5.80 -1.50
CA ASN A 455 -37.83 -6.66 -2.10
C ASN A 455 -37.00 -7.32 -1.01
N TRP A 456 -36.50 -8.50 -1.29
CA TRP A 456 -35.65 -9.24 -0.39
C TRP A 456 -34.50 -9.88 -1.16
N GLU A 457 -33.35 -10.03 -0.51
CA GLU A 457 -32.19 -10.75 -1.01
C GLU A 457 -31.55 -11.50 0.16
N THR A 458 -31.09 -12.71 -0.10
CA THR A 458 -30.28 -13.51 0.82
C THR A 458 -29.27 -14.32 0.05
N GLY A 459 -28.09 -14.49 0.62
CA GLY A 459 -27.03 -15.23 -0.08
C GLY A 459 -25.87 -15.56 0.80
N PHE A 460 -24.94 -16.25 0.18
CA PHE A 460 -23.66 -16.60 0.72
C PHE A 460 -22.55 -16.23 -0.27
N ARG A 461 -21.57 -15.47 0.22
CA ARG A 461 -20.37 -15.11 -0.53
C ARG A 461 -19.16 -15.73 0.15
N TYR A 462 -18.26 -16.26 -0.65
CA TYR A 462 -16.93 -16.66 -0.22
C TYR A 462 -15.90 -15.94 -1.06
N SER A 463 -15.06 -15.15 -0.42
CA SER A 463 -13.95 -14.44 -1.08
C SER A 463 -12.63 -14.87 -0.43
N ARG A 464 -11.61 -15.10 -1.26
CA ARG A 464 -10.30 -15.58 -0.82
C ARG A 464 -9.21 -14.92 -1.62
N ASN A 465 -8.21 -14.42 -0.91
CA ASN A 465 -6.98 -13.89 -1.47
C ASN A 465 -5.79 -14.71 -0.96
N GLU A 466 -5.01 -15.27 -1.87
CA GLU A 466 -3.74 -15.93 -1.57
C GLU A 466 -2.61 -15.11 -2.16
N GLY A 467 -1.51 -15.00 -1.42
CA GLY A 467 -0.32 -14.31 -1.86
C GLY A 467 0.95 -15.15 -1.64
N GLN A 468 1.86 -15.07 -2.59
CA GLN A 468 3.21 -15.61 -2.47
C GLN A 468 4.21 -14.51 -2.77
N ASP A 469 5.19 -14.35 -1.89
CA ASP A 469 6.38 -13.52 -2.06
C ASP A 469 7.60 -14.44 -2.18
N LEU A 470 8.33 -14.31 -3.28
CA LEU A 470 9.59 -15.01 -3.54
C LEU A 470 10.71 -13.99 -3.70
N SER A 471 11.47 -13.78 -2.61
CA SER A 471 12.58 -12.83 -2.56
C SER A 471 13.91 -13.52 -2.89
N VAL A 472 14.53 -13.12 -3.98
CA VAL A 472 15.76 -13.73 -4.51
C VAL A 472 16.95 -12.81 -4.30
N GLY A 473 18.06 -13.36 -3.82
CA GLY A 473 19.30 -12.61 -3.60
C GLY A 473 19.39 -11.93 -2.23
N GLU A 474 18.57 -12.39 -1.30
CA GLU A 474 18.63 -12.04 0.12
C GLU A 474 19.80 -12.72 0.81
N VAL A 475 20.16 -12.28 2.01
CA VAL A 475 21.33 -12.76 2.72
C VAL A 475 20.94 -13.52 3.99
N SER A 476 21.42 -14.75 4.11
CA SER A 476 21.32 -15.50 5.37
C SER A 476 22.35 -14.99 6.36
N GLN A 477 21.90 -14.50 7.50
CA GLN A 477 22.77 -14.06 8.60
C GLN A 477 23.65 -15.21 9.11
N ILE A 478 23.07 -16.38 9.28
CA ILE A 478 23.78 -17.59 9.72
C ILE A 478 24.82 -17.99 8.70
N GLY A 479 24.43 -18.08 7.41
CA GLY A 479 25.33 -18.46 6.34
C GLY A 479 26.47 -17.47 6.12
N LEU A 480 26.19 -16.16 6.26
CA LEU A 480 27.21 -15.12 6.21
C LEU A 480 28.20 -15.26 7.37
N ARG A 481 27.70 -15.49 8.58
CA ARG A 481 28.53 -15.70 9.76
C ARG A 481 29.46 -16.91 9.58
N GLU A 482 28.92 -18.05 9.14
CA GLU A 482 29.70 -19.23 8.88
C GLU A 482 30.78 -18.98 7.82
N ALA A 483 30.46 -18.32 6.72
CA ALA A 483 31.37 -18.02 5.64
C ALA A 483 32.45 -16.98 6.04
N LEU A 484 32.14 -16.06 6.97
CA LEU A 484 33.12 -15.12 7.52
C LEU A 484 34.03 -15.78 8.54
N LEU A 485 33.58 -16.78 9.28
CA LEU A 485 34.38 -17.57 10.21
C LEU A 485 35.25 -18.63 9.52
N ASP A 486 35.03 -18.87 8.25
CA ASP A 486 35.75 -19.87 7.47
C ASP A 486 37.19 -19.43 7.18
N THR A 487 38.12 -20.34 7.34
CA THR A 487 39.56 -20.10 7.11
C THR A 487 40.05 -20.62 5.73
N ASP A 488 39.21 -21.38 5.02
CA ASP A 488 39.49 -21.86 3.70
C ASP A 488 39.16 -20.81 2.63
N PRO A 489 40.14 -20.30 1.85
CA PRO A 489 39.88 -19.33 0.79
C PRO A 489 38.89 -19.81 -0.30
N ALA A 490 38.69 -21.11 -0.46
CA ALA A 490 37.76 -21.64 -1.43
C ALA A 490 36.28 -21.47 -0.99
N THR A 491 36.01 -21.39 0.32
CA THR A 491 34.66 -21.38 0.91
C THR A 491 34.37 -20.17 1.79
N ALA A 492 35.41 -19.44 2.19
CA ALA A 492 35.29 -18.21 2.98
C ALA A 492 34.68 -17.08 2.15
N PHE A 493 33.93 -16.22 2.82
CA PHE A 493 33.38 -15.00 2.23
C PHE A 493 34.41 -13.88 2.26
N ASN A 494 34.61 -13.23 1.12
CA ASN A 494 35.55 -12.15 0.92
C ASN A 494 34.83 -10.82 0.67
N PRO A 495 34.71 -9.94 1.64
CA PRO A 495 34.12 -8.61 1.46
C PRO A 495 35.12 -7.58 0.88
N PHE A 496 36.39 -7.96 0.63
CA PHE A 496 37.46 -7.07 0.12
C PHE A 496 37.67 -7.20 -1.38
N LEU A 497 36.72 -7.81 -2.10
CA LEU A 497 36.90 -8.13 -3.54
C LEU A 497 36.98 -6.90 -4.45
N GLY A 498 36.54 -5.74 -3.96
CA GLY A 498 36.49 -4.53 -4.75
C GLY A 498 35.40 -4.59 -5.87
N ILE A 499 35.61 -3.79 -6.93
CA ILE A 499 34.60 -3.52 -7.95
C ILE A 499 34.40 -4.69 -8.92
N LEU A 500 35.41 -5.42 -9.24
CA LEU A 500 35.36 -6.51 -10.24
C LEU A 500 35.31 -7.91 -9.63
N GLY A 501 35.59 -8.00 -8.35
CA GLY A 501 35.68 -9.29 -7.69
C GLY A 501 34.31 -9.91 -7.44
N ARG A 502 34.29 -11.24 -7.44
CA ARG A 502 33.12 -12.04 -7.11
C ARG A 502 33.53 -13.14 -6.14
N ASN A 503 32.72 -13.39 -5.11
CA ASN A 503 32.95 -14.50 -4.20
C ASN A 503 32.85 -15.85 -4.92
N SER A 504 33.54 -16.85 -4.36
CA SER A 504 33.45 -18.22 -4.85
C SER A 504 31.99 -18.70 -4.89
N ARG A 505 31.72 -19.68 -5.74
CA ARG A 505 30.35 -20.27 -5.77
C ARG A 505 29.99 -20.88 -4.41
N ALA A 506 30.92 -21.49 -3.74
CA ALA A 506 30.76 -22.12 -2.44
C ALA A 506 30.42 -21.07 -1.36
N ALA A 507 31.15 -19.96 -1.28
CA ALA A 507 30.84 -18.86 -0.37
C ALA A 507 29.47 -18.24 -0.68
N ARG A 508 29.19 -17.99 -1.96
CA ARG A 508 27.89 -17.41 -2.37
C ARG A 508 26.69 -18.30 -2.04
N SER A 509 26.81 -19.62 -2.23
CA SER A 509 25.73 -20.55 -1.92
C SER A 509 25.44 -20.71 -0.42
N LYS A 510 26.41 -20.36 0.46
CA LYS A 510 26.16 -20.26 1.92
C LYS A 510 25.46 -18.97 2.29
N VAL A 511 25.81 -17.86 1.64
CA VAL A 511 25.45 -16.52 2.05
C VAL A 511 24.13 -16.04 1.43
N TYR A 512 23.95 -16.27 0.13
CA TYR A 512 22.79 -15.76 -0.58
C TYR A 512 21.69 -16.82 -0.69
N VAL A 513 20.50 -16.41 -0.36
CA VAL A 513 19.32 -17.27 -0.24
C VAL A 513 18.16 -16.75 -1.07
N THR A 514 17.19 -17.61 -1.27
CA THR A 514 15.87 -17.26 -1.74
C THR A 514 14.89 -17.51 -0.58
N LEU A 515 14.11 -16.51 -0.23
CA LEU A 515 13.11 -16.57 0.83
C LEU A 515 11.74 -16.71 0.21
N GLN A 516 10.88 -17.48 0.84
CA GLN A 516 9.49 -17.65 0.42
C GLN A 516 8.55 -17.38 1.57
N ASN A 517 7.69 -16.38 1.39
CA ASN A 517 6.61 -16.06 2.30
C ASN A 517 5.27 -16.32 1.62
N THR A 518 4.27 -16.77 2.37
CA THR A 518 2.91 -16.93 1.85
C THR A 518 1.91 -16.29 2.80
N GLY A 519 0.81 -15.85 2.24
CA GLY A 519 -0.33 -15.30 2.98
C GLY A 519 -1.64 -15.81 2.40
N GLU A 520 -2.64 -15.90 3.25
CA GLU A 520 -4.00 -16.26 2.86
C GLU A 520 -4.99 -15.43 3.68
N PHE A 521 -5.98 -14.88 3.01
CA PHE A 521 -7.12 -14.23 3.62
C PHE A 521 -8.41 -14.83 3.10
N GLU A 522 -9.27 -15.31 3.99
CA GLU A 522 -10.57 -15.88 3.66
C GLU A 522 -11.69 -15.06 4.30
N LEU A 523 -12.77 -14.83 3.55
CA LEU A 523 -13.94 -14.08 3.98
C LEU A 523 -15.22 -14.82 3.56
N PRO A 524 -15.70 -15.80 4.33
CA PRO A 524 -17.06 -16.28 4.22
C PRO A 524 -18.05 -15.24 4.77
N LEU A 525 -19.10 -14.93 4.01
CA LEU A 525 -20.10 -13.91 4.28
C LEU A 525 -21.49 -14.47 4.00
N GLY A 526 -22.35 -14.51 5.01
CA GLY A 526 -23.78 -14.77 4.86
C GLY A 526 -24.57 -13.51 5.09
N TYR A 527 -25.56 -13.22 4.27
CA TYR A 527 -26.33 -11.98 4.35
C TYR A 527 -27.81 -12.19 4.03
N ALA A 528 -28.64 -11.32 4.59
CA ALA A 528 -30.04 -11.22 4.26
C ALA A 528 -30.50 -9.75 4.41
N THR A 529 -31.27 -9.26 3.45
CA THR A 529 -31.84 -7.92 3.48
C THR A 529 -33.27 -7.92 2.97
N ILE A 530 -34.04 -6.97 3.48
CA ILE A 530 -35.37 -6.67 3.02
C ILE A 530 -35.55 -5.15 2.99
N ASN A 531 -36.15 -4.61 1.94
CA ASN A 531 -36.46 -3.20 1.78
C ASN A 531 -37.83 -2.99 1.15
N GLY A 532 -38.41 -1.80 1.32
CA GLY A 532 -39.72 -1.45 0.76
C GLY A 532 -40.33 -0.25 1.40
N ASP A 533 -41.60 0.01 1.12
CA ASP A 533 -42.36 1.09 1.69
C ASP A 533 -43.25 0.57 2.85
N LEU A 534 -43.17 1.22 4.01
CA LEU A 534 -43.96 0.83 5.21
C LEU A 534 -45.39 1.34 5.16
N PHE A 535 -45.54 2.65 4.94
CA PHE A 535 -46.85 3.33 4.82
C PHE A 535 -46.68 4.66 4.13
N ASN A 536 -47.77 5.18 3.61
CA ASN A 536 -47.80 6.47 2.92
C ASN A 536 -48.14 7.61 3.88
N LEU A 537 -47.21 8.58 3.97
CA LEU A 537 -47.52 9.91 4.48
C LEU A 537 -48.15 10.76 3.37
N PRO A 538 -48.80 11.88 3.69
CA PRO A 538 -49.27 12.82 2.67
C PRO A 538 -48.13 13.30 1.74
N ALA A 539 -46.88 13.29 2.20
CA ALA A 539 -45.73 13.73 1.45
C ALA A 539 -45.15 12.61 0.53
N GLY A 540 -45.47 11.37 0.79
CA GLY A 540 -44.95 10.21 0.07
C GLY A 540 -44.76 8.99 0.99
N PRO A 541 -44.25 7.86 0.45
CA PRO A 541 -44.05 6.67 1.25
C PRO A 541 -42.88 6.85 2.24
N VAL A 542 -43.03 6.29 3.45
CA VAL A 542 -41.93 6.04 4.36
C VAL A 542 -41.28 4.74 3.92
N SER A 543 -40.04 4.80 3.42
CA SER A 543 -39.32 3.64 2.96
C SER A 543 -38.35 3.14 4.04
N PHE A 544 -38.05 1.83 4.01
CA PHE A 544 -37.17 1.21 4.96
C PHE A 544 -36.26 0.18 4.30
N ALA A 545 -35.14 -0.12 4.94
CA ALA A 545 -34.35 -1.31 4.73
C ALA A 545 -33.90 -1.89 6.06
N ILE A 546 -33.91 -3.20 6.18
CA ILE A 546 -33.40 -3.93 7.33
C ILE A 546 -32.60 -5.11 6.78
N GLY A 547 -31.45 -5.38 7.42
CA GLY A 547 -30.63 -6.53 7.05
C GLY A 547 -29.79 -7.05 8.19
N GLY A 548 -29.26 -8.25 7.99
CA GLY A 548 -28.33 -8.89 8.88
C GLY A 548 -27.21 -9.56 8.10
N GLU A 549 -26.04 -9.62 8.70
CA GLU A 549 -24.85 -10.15 8.09
C GLU A 549 -24.01 -10.92 9.10
N TYR A 550 -23.47 -12.04 8.69
CA TYR A 550 -22.38 -12.73 9.38
C TYR A 550 -21.18 -12.80 8.46
N ARG A 551 -20.02 -12.41 8.95
CA ARG A 551 -18.76 -12.62 8.23
C ARG A 551 -17.68 -13.21 9.12
N GLY A 552 -16.95 -14.15 8.55
CA GLY A 552 -15.72 -14.67 9.15
C GLY A 552 -14.53 -14.01 8.43
N GLU A 553 -13.58 -13.51 9.17
CA GLU A 553 -12.32 -13.01 8.63
C GLU A 553 -11.22 -13.90 9.17
N ARG A 554 -10.49 -14.56 8.28
CA ARG A 554 -9.43 -15.50 8.63
C ARG A 554 -8.18 -15.17 7.87
N MET A 555 -7.09 -14.99 8.59
CA MET A 555 -5.80 -14.68 7.99
C MET A 555 -4.73 -15.61 8.52
N THR A 556 -3.96 -16.15 7.58
CA THR A 556 -2.76 -16.93 7.86
C THR A 556 -1.59 -16.30 7.14
N ARG A 557 -0.47 -16.16 7.82
CA ARG A 557 0.79 -15.73 7.22
C ARG A 557 1.89 -16.70 7.64
N ASP A 558 2.44 -17.40 6.66
CA ASP A 558 3.58 -18.26 6.84
C ASP A 558 4.83 -17.58 6.29
N ARG A 559 5.84 -17.44 7.14
CA ARG A 559 7.10 -16.79 6.82
C ARG A 559 8.21 -17.83 6.65
N ASP A 560 9.14 -17.56 5.74
CA ASP A 560 10.38 -18.31 5.65
C ASP A 560 11.05 -18.44 7.04
N PRO A 561 11.64 -19.58 7.39
CA PRO A 561 12.31 -19.77 8.68
C PRO A 561 13.36 -18.71 9.02
N LEU A 562 14.08 -18.18 8.03
CA LEU A 562 15.05 -17.12 8.25
C LEU A 562 14.34 -15.79 8.60
N ASN A 563 13.25 -15.45 7.90
CA ASN A 563 12.45 -14.27 8.23
C ASN A 563 11.82 -14.38 9.62
N SER A 564 11.26 -15.55 9.96
CA SER A 564 10.55 -15.77 11.22
C SER A 564 11.46 -15.70 12.44
N THR A 565 12.74 -16.01 12.26
CA THR A 565 13.74 -16.00 13.33
C THR A 565 14.61 -14.75 13.30
N PHE A 566 14.30 -13.76 12.46
CA PHE A 566 15.08 -12.54 12.30
C PHE A 566 16.53 -12.80 11.91
N GLN A 567 16.71 -13.70 10.94
CA GLN A 567 18.01 -14.17 10.46
C GLN A 567 18.25 -13.86 8.97
N SER A 568 17.44 -13.02 8.37
CA SER A 568 17.70 -12.50 7.04
C SER A 568 18.30 -11.10 7.08
N ILE A 569 19.05 -10.73 6.05
CA ILE A 569 19.53 -9.37 5.82
C ILE A 569 19.02 -8.95 4.45
N GLY A 570 18.35 -7.81 4.40
CA GLY A 570 17.83 -7.22 3.18
C GLY A 570 16.32 -7.38 2.99
N SER A 571 15.70 -8.33 3.66
CA SER A 571 14.27 -8.52 3.76
C SER A 571 13.72 -7.88 5.05
N VAL A 572 12.43 -7.65 5.09
CA VAL A 572 11.69 -7.29 6.30
C VAL A 572 11.32 -8.55 7.05
N ASP A 573 12.09 -8.87 8.09
CA ASP A 573 11.84 -10.04 8.91
C ASP A 573 10.59 -9.85 9.78
N GLY A 574 9.91 -10.95 10.08
CA GLY A 574 8.74 -10.95 10.93
C GLY A 574 8.21 -12.34 11.19
N GLN A 575 7.47 -12.49 12.28
CA GLN A 575 6.90 -13.76 12.68
C GLN A 575 5.68 -14.12 11.81
N GLY A 576 5.49 -15.41 11.56
CA GLY A 576 4.25 -15.94 11.00
C GLY A 576 3.14 -15.93 12.05
N PHE A 577 1.88 -15.89 11.59
CA PHE A 577 0.73 -15.81 12.50
C PHE A 577 -0.54 -16.40 11.89
N ARG A 578 -1.53 -16.63 12.74
CA ARG A 578 -2.92 -16.95 12.40
C ARG A 578 -3.85 -16.09 13.22
N VAL A 579 -4.87 -15.56 12.60
CA VAL A 579 -5.89 -14.75 13.25
C VAL A 579 -7.25 -15.06 12.66
N ASN A 580 -8.26 -15.19 13.53
CA ASN A 580 -9.64 -15.41 13.15
C ASN A 580 -10.50 -14.35 13.83
N ARG A 581 -11.44 -13.78 13.10
CA ARG A 581 -12.44 -12.85 13.60
C ARG A 581 -13.81 -13.19 13.04
N ASP A 582 -14.78 -13.31 13.91
CA ASP A 582 -16.18 -13.46 13.54
C ASP A 582 -16.92 -12.17 13.86
N VAL A 583 -17.73 -11.70 12.90
CA VAL A 583 -18.50 -10.47 13.02
C VAL A 583 -19.95 -10.75 12.69
N TRP A 584 -20.82 -10.38 13.61
CA TRP A 584 -22.27 -10.36 13.40
C TRP A 584 -22.74 -8.92 13.30
N SER A 585 -23.67 -8.63 12.40
CA SER A 585 -24.21 -7.30 12.26
C SER A 585 -25.71 -7.30 11.95
N ILE A 586 -26.37 -6.26 12.45
CA ILE A 586 -27.75 -5.89 12.10
C ILE A 586 -27.73 -4.44 11.71
N TYR A 587 -28.43 -4.09 10.65
CA TYR A 587 -28.57 -2.73 10.19
C TYR A 587 -30.02 -2.40 9.82
N GLN A 588 -30.36 -1.14 9.97
CA GLN A 588 -31.65 -0.58 9.57
C GLN A 588 -31.49 0.79 8.96
N GLU A 589 -32.37 1.11 8.03
CA GLU A 589 -32.45 2.42 7.38
C GLU A 589 -33.91 2.80 7.20
N VAL A 590 -34.25 4.07 7.44
CA VAL A 590 -35.60 4.59 7.29
C VAL A 590 -35.55 5.96 6.64
N ARG A 591 -36.24 6.14 5.52
CA ARG A 591 -36.38 7.40 4.80
C ARG A 591 -37.76 7.94 4.97
N VAL A 592 -37.86 9.20 5.43
CA VAL A 592 -39.11 9.90 5.72
C VAL A 592 -39.22 11.14 4.84
N PRO A 593 -40.15 11.20 3.89
CA PRO A 593 -40.46 12.43 3.18
C PRO A 593 -41.37 13.33 4.05
N PHE A 594 -40.96 14.57 4.25
CA PHE A 594 -41.75 15.57 4.99
C PHE A 594 -42.55 16.49 4.09
N THR A 595 -42.06 16.76 2.87
CA THR A 595 -42.78 17.55 1.87
C THR A 595 -42.73 16.90 0.50
N SER A 596 -43.71 17.19 -0.32
CA SER A 596 -43.80 16.62 -1.67
C SER A 596 -43.80 17.73 -2.71
N PRO A 597 -43.17 17.49 -3.85
CA PRO A 597 -43.21 18.37 -5.01
C PRO A 597 -44.63 18.75 -5.43
N THR A 598 -45.60 17.87 -5.23
CA THR A 598 -47.01 18.09 -5.57
C THR A 598 -47.68 19.20 -4.72
N TRP A 599 -47.17 19.49 -3.55
CA TRP A 599 -47.67 20.53 -2.68
C TRP A 599 -47.20 21.92 -3.11
N ASN A 600 -46.09 22.01 -3.81
CA ASN A 600 -45.43 23.26 -4.22
C ASN A 600 -45.32 24.25 -3.05
N PHE A 601 -44.92 23.73 -1.87
CA PHE A 601 -44.80 24.51 -0.65
C PHE A 601 -43.60 25.47 -0.73
N PRO A 602 -43.78 26.77 -0.57
CA PRO A 602 -42.68 27.74 -0.71
C PRO A 602 -41.56 27.48 0.26
N GLY A 603 -40.34 27.36 -0.25
CA GLY A 603 -39.13 27.07 0.53
C GLY A 603 -38.91 25.60 0.86
N PHE A 604 -39.90 24.72 0.60
CA PHE A 604 -39.81 23.28 0.89
C PHE A 604 -40.47 22.47 -0.24
N TYR A 605 -39.98 22.62 -1.46
CA TYR A 605 -40.51 21.92 -2.61
C TYR A 605 -40.41 20.40 -2.43
N SER A 606 -39.21 19.90 -1.96
CA SER A 606 -39.02 18.54 -1.50
C SER A 606 -38.08 18.56 -0.29
N PHE A 607 -38.44 17.86 0.77
CA PHE A 607 -37.64 17.73 1.98
C PHE A 607 -37.80 16.32 2.53
N GLU A 608 -36.68 15.62 2.66
CA GLU A 608 -36.62 14.26 3.19
C GLU A 608 -35.47 14.09 4.16
N VAL A 609 -35.62 13.20 5.11
CA VAL A 609 -34.62 12.81 6.09
C VAL A 609 -34.43 11.30 6.01
N ASP A 610 -33.19 10.88 6.01
CA ASP A 610 -32.80 9.49 6.02
C ASP A 610 -32.06 9.21 7.33
N PHE A 611 -32.41 8.14 8.03
CA PHE A 611 -31.77 7.67 9.23
C PHE A 611 -31.30 6.25 9.01
N ALA A 612 -30.03 5.99 9.27
CA ALA A 612 -29.43 4.66 9.21
C ALA A 612 -28.68 4.34 10.51
N GLU A 613 -28.71 3.09 10.89
CA GLU A 613 -28.00 2.60 12.07
C GLU A 613 -27.54 1.17 11.84
N ARG A 614 -26.32 0.86 12.28
CA ARG A 614 -25.77 -0.48 12.26
C ARG A 614 -25.11 -0.80 13.59
N GLU A 615 -25.32 -2.01 14.05
CA GLU A 615 -24.63 -2.57 15.20
C GLU A 615 -23.84 -3.82 14.77
N GLU A 616 -22.59 -3.89 15.17
CA GLU A 616 -21.69 -5.00 14.88
C GLU A 616 -21.04 -5.55 16.15
N TRP A 617 -20.96 -6.86 16.26
CA TRP A 617 -20.34 -7.59 17.36
C TRP A 617 -19.15 -8.39 16.85
N TYR A 618 -18.00 -8.15 17.44
CA TYR A 618 -16.71 -8.71 17.05
C TYR A 618 -16.21 -9.71 18.09
N SER A 619 -15.78 -10.87 17.63
CA SER A 619 -15.09 -11.89 18.42
C SER A 619 -13.84 -12.34 17.68
N GLN A 620 -12.68 -12.19 18.29
CA GLN A 620 -11.40 -12.44 17.62
C GLN A 620 -10.41 -13.22 18.47
N ASN A 621 -9.57 -14.03 17.79
CA ASN A 621 -8.50 -14.81 18.37
C ASN A 621 -7.23 -14.63 17.53
N THR A 622 -6.11 -14.40 18.19
CA THR A 622 -4.80 -14.21 17.55
C THR A 622 -3.78 -15.19 18.10
N SER A 623 -2.87 -15.66 17.25
CA SER A 623 -1.72 -16.47 17.68
C SER A 623 -0.53 -16.26 16.76
N THR A 624 0.69 -16.31 17.31
CA THR A 624 1.91 -16.43 16.53
C THR A 624 2.22 -17.89 16.23
N VAL A 625 2.75 -18.17 15.05
CA VAL A 625 3.03 -19.54 14.59
C VAL A 625 4.43 -20.00 14.97
N LEU A 626 5.36 -19.06 15.20
CA LEU A 626 6.79 -19.35 15.39
C LEU A 626 7.38 -18.73 16.67
N THR A 627 8.56 -19.20 17.00
CA THR A 627 9.27 -18.89 18.25
C THR A 627 9.74 -17.43 18.36
N PRO A 628 9.54 -16.78 19.51
CA PRO A 628 8.83 -17.34 20.64
C PRO A 628 7.33 -17.46 20.38
N TYR A 629 6.77 -18.65 20.62
CA TYR A 629 5.33 -18.86 20.52
C TYR A 629 4.61 -18.00 21.56
N GLN A 630 3.64 -17.22 21.11
CA GLN A 630 2.71 -16.54 21.99
C GLN A 630 1.37 -17.29 21.98
N PRO A 631 0.75 -17.54 23.14
CA PRO A 631 -0.54 -18.17 23.19
C PRO A 631 -1.60 -17.32 22.50
N ALA A 632 -2.65 -17.96 21.99
CA ALA A 632 -3.78 -17.27 21.41
C ALA A 632 -4.41 -16.30 22.42
N THR A 633 -4.69 -15.10 21.97
CA THR A 633 -5.35 -14.05 22.75
C THR A 633 -6.75 -13.83 22.19
N SER A 634 -7.77 -13.79 23.05
CA SER A 634 -9.15 -13.53 22.67
C SER A 634 -9.58 -12.15 23.12
N SER A 635 -10.29 -11.42 22.27
CA SER A 635 -10.95 -10.17 22.64
C SER A 635 -12.31 -10.03 21.94
N GLN A 636 -13.19 -9.22 22.54
CA GLN A 636 -14.52 -8.94 22.03
C GLN A 636 -14.84 -7.47 22.20
N TYR A 637 -15.53 -6.90 21.24
CA TYR A 637 -16.08 -5.53 21.32
C TYR A 637 -17.29 -5.40 20.41
N ASN A 638 -18.04 -4.34 20.57
CA ASN A 638 -19.16 -3.97 19.70
C ASN A 638 -19.04 -2.54 19.23
N GLY A 639 -19.67 -2.26 18.10
CA GLY A 639 -19.78 -0.92 17.54
C GLY A 639 -21.21 -0.65 17.11
N GLN A 640 -21.82 0.41 17.64
CA GLN A 640 -23.12 0.93 17.21
C GLN A 640 -22.89 2.30 16.59
N ARG A 641 -23.39 2.52 15.37
CA ARG A 641 -23.09 3.75 14.63
C ARG A 641 -24.31 4.25 13.89
N PRO A 642 -24.81 5.46 14.27
CA PRO A 642 -25.90 6.15 13.60
C PRO A 642 -25.40 7.04 12.45
N LYS A 643 -26.27 7.26 11.49
CA LYS A 643 -26.17 8.29 10.45
C LYS A 643 -27.51 8.98 10.25
N VAL A 644 -27.49 10.29 10.08
CA VAL A 644 -28.64 11.08 9.67
C VAL A 644 -28.24 11.87 8.43
N SER A 645 -29.03 11.75 7.37
CA SER A 645 -28.83 12.51 6.14
C SER A 645 -30.09 13.30 5.79
N VAL A 646 -29.89 14.43 5.16
CA VAL A 646 -30.96 15.35 4.78
C VAL A 646 -30.79 15.71 3.30
N ARG A 647 -31.89 15.66 2.56
CA ARG A 647 -32.01 16.22 1.22
C ARG A 647 -33.12 17.25 1.19
N TRP A 648 -32.76 18.44 0.74
CA TRP A 648 -33.69 19.56 0.70
C TRP A 648 -33.61 20.28 -0.66
N GLN A 649 -34.76 20.32 -1.35
CA GLN A 649 -34.97 21.14 -2.53
C GLN A 649 -35.90 22.31 -2.13
N PRO A 650 -35.39 23.53 -1.95
CA PRO A 650 -36.19 24.64 -1.50
C PRO A 650 -37.14 25.16 -2.58
N LEU A 651 -36.79 24.99 -3.87
CA LEU A 651 -37.52 25.62 -4.97
C LEU A 651 -37.93 24.60 -6.03
N ASP A 652 -39.10 24.83 -6.64
CA ASP A 652 -39.49 24.12 -7.84
C ASP A 652 -38.47 24.39 -8.98
N PRO A 653 -37.88 23.36 -9.59
CA PRO A 653 -36.90 23.50 -10.67
C PRO A 653 -37.34 24.35 -11.86
N LYS A 654 -38.64 24.55 -12.03
CA LYS A 654 -39.20 25.40 -13.09
C LYS A 654 -38.80 26.87 -13.00
N TYR A 655 -38.42 27.39 -11.82
CA TYR A 655 -38.06 28.79 -11.64
C TYR A 655 -36.62 29.08 -12.10
N ILE A 656 -35.62 28.52 -11.40
CA ILE A 656 -34.18 28.81 -11.63
C ILE A 656 -33.40 27.58 -12.05
N GLY A 657 -34.02 26.41 -12.07
CA GLY A 657 -33.38 25.11 -12.21
C GLY A 657 -33.38 24.35 -10.89
N ALA A 658 -32.86 23.14 -10.89
CA ALA A 658 -32.81 22.30 -9.71
C ALA A 658 -31.71 22.77 -8.73
N VAL A 659 -32.09 23.12 -7.51
CA VAL A 659 -31.20 23.39 -6.39
C VAL A 659 -31.45 22.33 -5.35
N THR A 660 -30.45 21.53 -5.01
CA THR A 660 -30.51 20.53 -3.94
C THR A 660 -29.47 20.88 -2.90
N LEU A 661 -29.92 21.06 -1.65
CA LEU A 661 -29.08 21.15 -0.48
C LEU A 661 -29.04 19.78 0.18
N ARG A 662 -27.86 19.33 0.58
CA ARG A 662 -27.66 18.06 1.25
C ARG A 662 -26.78 18.22 2.48
N GLY A 663 -26.93 17.34 3.44
CA GLY A 663 -26.07 17.32 4.62
C GLY A 663 -26.20 16.01 5.36
N SER A 664 -25.14 15.60 6.03
CA SER A 664 -25.11 14.41 6.86
C SER A 664 -24.35 14.64 8.16
N TYR A 665 -24.74 13.87 9.16
CA TYR A 665 -23.96 13.58 10.34
C TYR A 665 -23.81 12.08 10.45
N THR A 666 -22.57 11.61 10.59
CA THR A 666 -22.25 10.18 10.66
C THR A 666 -21.31 9.92 11.82
N GLU A 667 -21.58 8.90 12.59
CA GLU A 667 -20.57 8.26 13.41
C GLU A 667 -20.06 7.04 12.67
N ALA A 668 -18.81 7.11 12.23
CA ALA A 668 -18.13 6.00 11.57
C ALA A 668 -17.12 5.34 12.52
N PHE A 669 -16.68 4.15 12.18
CA PHE A 669 -15.62 3.49 12.92
C PHE A 669 -14.80 2.57 12.02
N HIS A 670 -13.56 2.34 12.47
CA HIS A 670 -12.69 1.33 11.90
C HIS A 670 -12.31 0.32 12.99
N ALA A 671 -12.61 -0.95 12.75
CA ALA A 671 -12.17 -2.04 13.60
C ALA A 671 -10.67 -2.27 13.38
N PRO A 672 -9.84 -2.49 14.42
CA PRO A 672 -8.43 -2.76 14.22
C PRO A 672 -8.21 -3.84 13.17
N THR A 673 -7.29 -3.64 12.24
CA THR A 673 -6.98 -4.64 11.22
C THR A 673 -6.45 -5.93 11.85
N LEU A 674 -6.51 -7.04 11.12
CA LEU A 674 -5.99 -8.31 11.61
C LEU A 674 -4.47 -8.27 11.84
N PHE A 675 -3.74 -7.41 11.11
CA PHE A 675 -2.31 -7.14 11.38
C PHE A 675 -2.11 -6.37 12.67
N GLU A 676 -2.91 -5.33 12.92
CA GLU A 676 -2.77 -4.47 14.09
C GLU A 676 -3.04 -5.19 15.40
N ILE A 677 -3.93 -6.18 15.40
CA ILE A 677 -4.23 -6.98 16.59
C ILE A 677 -3.30 -8.16 16.80
N THR A 678 -2.49 -8.52 15.81
CA THR A 678 -1.66 -9.72 15.88
C THR A 678 -0.33 -9.42 16.56
N PRO A 679 0.03 -10.11 17.66
CA PRO A 679 1.26 -9.82 18.40
C PRO A 679 2.55 -10.28 17.70
N ALA A 680 2.50 -10.61 16.44
CA ALA A 680 3.65 -10.98 15.64
C ALA A 680 4.53 -9.76 15.35
N GLY A 681 5.77 -9.79 15.80
CA GLY A 681 6.72 -8.70 15.58
C GLY A 681 7.16 -8.64 14.11
N THR A 682 7.21 -7.43 13.58
CA THR A 682 7.77 -7.13 12.25
C THR A 682 8.95 -6.19 12.40
N GLN A 683 10.07 -6.52 11.75
CA GLN A 683 11.29 -5.74 11.79
C GLN A 683 11.18 -4.52 10.87
N ASN A 684 11.74 -3.41 11.33
CA ASN A 684 11.92 -2.19 10.58
C ASN A 684 13.30 -1.60 10.86
N PHE A 685 13.80 -0.73 9.98
CA PHE A 685 15.09 -0.06 10.14
C PHE A 685 14.96 1.45 9.91
N PRO A 686 14.28 2.17 10.82
CA PRO A 686 14.10 3.61 10.69
C PRO A 686 15.44 4.34 10.75
N GLU A 687 15.54 5.42 9.97
CA GLU A 687 16.66 6.36 10.07
C GLU A 687 16.46 7.27 11.28
N ILE A 688 17.47 7.33 12.12
CA ILE A 688 17.50 8.22 13.27
C ILE A 688 18.37 9.42 12.91
N PRO A 689 17.87 10.65 12.96
CA PRO A 689 18.66 11.84 12.69
C PRO A 689 19.88 11.93 13.62
N PRO A 690 21.02 12.44 13.14
CA PRO A 690 22.19 12.65 13.98
C PRO A 690 21.83 13.54 15.18
N GLY A 691 22.14 13.05 16.39
CA GLY A 691 21.85 13.77 17.63
C GLY A 691 20.44 13.58 18.21
N ALA A 692 19.60 12.75 17.57
CA ALA A 692 18.27 12.40 18.08
C ALA A 692 18.30 11.43 19.28
N ASP A 693 19.46 10.85 19.60
CA ASP A 693 19.65 10.08 20.83
C ASP A 693 20.36 10.95 21.90
N PRO A 694 19.62 11.51 22.87
CA PRO A 694 20.22 12.38 23.90
C PRO A 694 21.07 11.62 24.92
N PHE A 695 21.04 10.28 24.92
CA PHE A 695 21.70 9.42 25.89
C PHE A 695 22.97 8.75 25.33
N SER A 696 23.36 9.03 24.09
CA SER A 696 24.56 8.48 23.47
C SER A 696 25.30 9.50 22.60
N ARG A 697 26.64 9.41 22.61
CA ARG A 697 27.51 10.15 21.68
C ARG A 697 27.59 9.49 20.30
N LEU A 698 27.13 8.25 20.18
CA LEU A 698 27.19 7.49 18.95
C LEU A 698 26.05 7.91 18.05
N THR A 699 26.39 8.46 16.91
CA THR A 699 25.41 8.73 15.85
C THR A 699 25.17 7.43 15.09
N GLN A 700 23.96 6.93 15.17
CA GLN A 700 23.48 5.81 14.37
C GLN A 700 22.55 6.35 13.30
N ASN A 701 22.75 5.93 12.03
CA ASN A 701 21.86 6.37 10.95
C ASN A 701 20.63 5.46 10.83
N GLN A 702 20.76 4.20 11.23
CA GLN A 702 19.67 3.23 11.22
C GLN A 702 19.77 2.36 12.48
N ILE A 703 18.64 2.00 13.03
CA ILE A 703 18.51 1.08 14.17
C ILE A 703 17.49 0.00 13.81
N GLU A 704 17.61 -1.15 14.48
CA GLU A 704 16.55 -2.17 14.40
C GLU A 704 15.39 -1.77 15.30
N GLU A 705 14.20 -1.75 14.73
CA GLU A 705 12.93 -1.59 15.42
C GLU A 705 12.08 -2.83 15.17
N ARG A 706 11.38 -3.32 16.18
CA ARG A 706 10.38 -4.37 16.05
C ARG A 706 9.03 -3.84 16.50
N VAL A 707 8.12 -3.74 15.55
CA VAL A 707 6.75 -3.30 15.80
C VAL A 707 5.86 -4.53 15.87
N SER A 708 5.07 -4.64 16.92
CA SER A 708 4.10 -5.72 17.09
C SER A 708 2.67 -5.20 17.11
N GLY A 709 1.72 -6.03 16.71
CA GLY A 709 0.31 -5.76 16.94
C GLY A 709 -0.07 -5.93 18.40
N ASN A 710 -1.24 -5.40 18.76
CA ASN A 710 -1.78 -5.43 20.12
C ASN A 710 -3.20 -5.97 20.13
N PRO A 711 -3.45 -7.16 20.72
CA PRO A 711 -4.79 -7.74 20.81
C PRO A 711 -5.79 -6.93 21.65
N GLY A 712 -5.31 -5.96 22.44
CA GLY A 712 -6.11 -5.10 23.31
C GLY A 712 -6.68 -3.85 22.62
N LEU A 713 -6.37 -3.64 21.35
CA LEU A 713 -6.82 -2.46 20.60
C LEU A 713 -8.34 -2.34 20.57
N GLN A 714 -8.79 -1.09 20.67
CA GLN A 714 -10.18 -0.70 20.53
C GLN A 714 -10.41 -0.10 19.13
N PRO A 715 -11.64 -0.10 18.62
CA PRO A 715 -11.97 0.56 17.37
C PRO A 715 -11.60 2.05 17.36
N GLU A 716 -11.14 2.53 16.23
CA GLU A 716 -11.07 3.95 15.93
C GLU A 716 -12.48 4.50 15.68
N ILE A 717 -12.76 5.72 16.09
CA ILE A 717 -14.09 6.33 16.00
C ILE A 717 -13.97 7.67 15.27
N ALA A 718 -14.77 7.84 14.23
CA ALA A 718 -14.83 9.08 13.47
C ALA A 718 -16.20 9.76 13.67
N TYR A 719 -16.18 11.06 13.94
CA TYR A 719 -17.34 11.94 13.93
C TYR A 719 -17.25 12.80 12.68
N GLU A 720 -18.27 12.70 11.85
CA GLU A 720 -18.23 13.29 10.53
C GLU A 720 -19.44 14.20 10.28
N TRP A 721 -19.18 15.31 9.62
CA TRP A 721 -20.20 16.23 9.14
C TRP A 721 -19.93 16.52 7.66
N SER A 722 -20.98 16.48 6.85
CA SER A 722 -20.90 16.99 5.49
C SER A 722 -22.12 17.83 5.16
N TYR A 723 -21.92 18.85 4.32
CA TYR A 723 -23.01 19.60 3.73
C TYR A 723 -22.59 20.20 2.39
N GLY A 724 -23.53 20.23 1.47
CA GLY A 724 -23.26 20.66 0.13
C GLY A 724 -24.45 21.17 -0.63
N VAL A 725 -24.19 21.64 -1.82
CA VAL A 725 -25.16 22.15 -2.77
C VAL A 725 -24.91 21.55 -4.15
N VAL A 726 -25.97 21.11 -4.81
CA VAL A 726 -25.98 20.73 -6.21
C VAL A 726 -26.92 21.67 -6.96
N TYR A 727 -26.46 22.26 -8.05
CA TYR A 727 -27.23 23.19 -8.83
C TYR A 727 -27.16 22.87 -10.33
N SER A 728 -28.34 22.64 -10.92
CA SER A 728 -28.51 22.48 -12.37
C SER A 728 -29.35 23.63 -12.90
N PRO A 729 -28.73 24.69 -13.46
CA PRO A 729 -29.45 25.91 -13.86
C PRO A 729 -30.36 25.68 -15.07
N LYS A 730 -31.58 26.22 -15.00
CA LYS A 730 -32.53 26.16 -16.09
C LYS A 730 -32.08 26.89 -17.37
N TRP A 731 -31.34 28.00 -17.17
CA TRP A 731 -30.86 28.86 -18.24
C TRP A 731 -29.67 28.28 -19.03
N LEU A 732 -28.97 27.29 -18.47
CA LEU A 732 -27.87 26.59 -19.14
C LEU A 732 -28.09 25.08 -19.00
N LYS A 733 -28.90 24.56 -19.91
CA LYS A 733 -29.20 23.12 -19.93
C LYS A 733 -27.90 22.30 -20.13
N GLY A 734 -27.79 21.25 -19.39
CA GLY A 734 -26.63 20.35 -19.42
C GLY A 734 -25.52 20.73 -18.44
N LEU A 735 -25.58 21.90 -17.77
CA LEU A 735 -24.65 22.21 -16.68
C LEU A 735 -25.21 21.65 -15.35
N THR A 736 -24.34 20.99 -14.59
CA THR A 736 -24.53 20.66 -13.18
C THR A 736 -23.27 21.04 -12.44
N VAL A 737 -23.41 21.74 -11.32
CA VAL A 737 -22.29 22.08 -10.43
C VAL A 737 -22.60 21.60 -9.04
N SER A 738 -21.59 21.08 -8.34
CA SER A 738 -21.69 20.75 -6.92
C SER A 738 -20.51 21.29 -6.12
N ALA A 739 -20.76 21.56 -4.86
CA ALA A 739 -19.75 21.90 -3.88
C ALA A 739 -20.17 21.31 -2.53
N ASP A 740 -19.31 20.53 -1.94
CA ASP A 740 -19.51 19.86 -0.67
C ASP A 740 -18.36 20.20 0.27
N TRP A 741 -18.65 20.56 1.49
CA TRP A 741 -17.72 20.66 2.60
C TRP A 741 -17.85 19.42 3.47
N TRP A 742 -16.73 18.93 4.00
CA TRP A 742 -16.67 17.80 4.89
C TRP A 742 -15.65 18.01 6.00
N HIS A 743 -15.95 17.43 7.16
CA HIS A 743 -15.12 17.46 8.35
C HIS A 743 -15.15 16.09 9.03
N ILE A 744 -13.98 15.56 9.39
CA ILE A 744 -13.80 14.26 10.04
C ILE A 744 -12.91 14.45 11.26
N ASP A 745 -13.43 14.14 12.45
CA ASP A 745 -12.71 14.08 13.73
C ASP A 745 -12.51 12.61 14.10
N LEU A 746 -11.33 12.05 13.81
CA LEU A 746 -10.96 10.67 14.07
C LEU A 746 -10.29 10.58 15.45
N ARG A 747 -10.80 9.72 16.31
CA ARG A 747 -10.33 9.51 17.67
C ARG A 747 -9.88 8.08 17.88
N SER A 748 -8.99 7.88 18.87
CA SER A 748 -8.40 6.57 19.19
C SER A 748 -7.69 5.94 18.00
N LEU A 749 -7.05 6.77 17.17
CA LEU A 749 -6.30 6.34 16.01
C LEU A 749 -5.20 5.36 16.43
N ILE A 750 -5.15 4.23 15.77
CA ILE A 750 -4.18 3.17 16.03
C ILE A 750 -2.86 3.54 15.34
N SER A 751 -1.83 3.68 16.15
CA SER A 751 -0.48 3.99 15.68
C SER A 751 0.57 3.41 16.62
N SER A 752 1.82 3.28 16.14
CA SER A 752 2.98 3.03 16.97
C SER A 752 3.61 4.35 17.40
N LEU A 753 4.39 4.33 18.49
CA LEU A 753 5.10 5.50 19.00
C LEU A 753 6.22 5.97 18.08
N GLY A 754 6.84 5.01 17.40
CA GLY A 754 8.01 5.20 16.57
C GLY A 754 9.32 5.27 17.36
N ALA A 755 10.35 4.66 16.78
CA ALA A 755 11.67 4.51 17.42
C ALA A 755 12.27 5.84 17.87
N GLY A 756 12.09 6.92 17.12
CA GLY A 756 12.61 8.24 17.47
C GLY A 756 12.10 8.73 18.83
N PHE A 757 10.80 8.65 19.04
CA PHE A 757 10.17 9.06 20.30
C PHE A 757 10.59 8.15 21.46
N ILE A 758 10.58 6.82 21.24
CA ILE A 758 10.95 5.84 22.26
C ILE A 758 12.39 6.05 22.73
N ILE A 759 13.31 6.40 21.83
CA ILE A 759 14.72 6.68 22.15
C ILE A 759 14.85 8.01 22.88
N ASP A 760 14.20 9.07 22.40
CA ASP A 760 14.26 10.40 23.02
C ASP A 760 13.71 10.39 24.44
N ALA A 761 12.63 9.65 24.67
CA ALA A 761 12.03 9.47 25.99
C ALA A 761 12.75 8.40 26.85
N ASP A 762 13.65 7.61 26.26
CA ASP A 762 14.35 6.46 26.88
C ASP A 762 13.40 5.54 27.65
N LEU A 763 12.33 5.12 27.00
CA LEU A 763 11.26 4.35 27.64
C LEU A 763 11.80 3.02 28.19
N PRO A 764 11.60 2.72 29.48
CA PRO A 764 12.14 1.53 30.12
C PRO A 764 11.62 0.24 29.48
N GLY A 765 12.53 -0.71 29.18
CA GLY A 765 12.18 -1.99 28.58
C GLY A 765 11.95 -1.97 27.07
N LEU A 766 11.83 -0.78 26.46
CA LEU A 766 11.62 -0.64 25.01
C LEU A 766 12.91 -0.29 24.25
N VAL A 767 13.90 0.31 24.91
CA VAL A 767 15.20 0.65 24.34
C VAL A 767 16.29 -0.28 24.84
N PHE A 768 16.91 -1.01 23.93
CA PHE A 768 18.04 -1.88 24.22
C PHE A 768 19.33 -1.27 23.69
N ARG A 769 20.38 -1.24 24.55
CA ARG A 769 21.64 -0.58 24.25
C ARG A 769 22.84 -1.49 24.46
N THR A 770 23.88 -1.28 23.64
CA THR A 770 25.20 -1.83 23.93
C THR A 770 25.92 -0.87 24.87
N PRO A 771 26.44 -1.32 26.04
CA PRO A 771 27.18 -0.46 26.94
C PRO A 771 28.35 0.24 26.22
N PRO A 772 28.65 1.48 26.55
CA PRO A 772 29.77 2.20 25.96
C PRO A 772 31.09 1.54 26.36
N PRO A 773 32.18 1.68 25.57
CA PRO A 773 33.50 1.19 25.94
C PRO A 773 33.93 1.75 27.27
N PRO A 774 34.69 0.99 28.10
CA PRO A 774 35.25 1.49 29.37
C PRO A 774 36.06 2.77 29.17
N GLY A 775 35.80 3.78 29.97
CA GLY A 775 36.47 5.07 29.88
C GLY A 775 35.84 6.06 28.89
N THR A 776 34.69 5.75 28.36
CA THR A 776 33.91 6.72 27.56
C THR A 776 33.57 7.94 28.43
N PRO A 777 33.90 9.17 28.00
CA PRO A 777 33.59 10.35 28.78
C PRO A 777 32.07 10.60 28.85
N PRO A 778 31.59 11.27 29.90
CA PRO A 778 30.18 11.66 30.01
C PRO A 778 29.71 12.51 28.82
N LEU A 779 28.42 12.53 28.60
CA LEU A 779 27.77 13.41 27.62
C LEU A 779 28.02 14.89 27.94
N PRO A 780 27.85 15.83 26.99
CA PRO A 780 28.00 17.24 27.20
C PRO A 780 27.15 17.81 28.36
N ASN A 781 26.03 17.20 28.66
CA ASN A 781 25.15 17.54 29.77
C ASN A 781 25.58 16.94 31.13
N GLY A 782 26.72 16.25 31.18
CA GLY A 782 27.26 15.60 32.37
C GLY A 782 26.68 14.23 32.71
N GLN A 783 25.69 13.76 31.96
CA GLN A 783 25.11 12.42 32.12
C GLN A 783 26.06 11.35 31.59
N PRO A 784 26.05 10.14 32.18
CA PRO A 784 26.81 9.03 31.61
C PRO A 784 26.29 8.65 30.23
N ASP A 785 27.19 8.34 29.30
CA ASP A 785 26.84 7.79 28.00
C ASP A 785 26.26 6.38 28.20
N ARG A 786 25.07 6.12 27.68
CA ARG A 786 24.38 4.83 27.82
C ARG A 786 24.73 3.85 26.70
N GLY A 787 25.46 4.30 25.69
CA GLY A 787 25.91 3.49 24.56
C GLY A 787 24.91 3.43 23.41
N ALA A 788 25.29 2.71 22.37
CA ALA A 788 24.51 2.62 21.13
C ALA A 788 23.21 1.86 21.32
N VAL A 789 22.13 2.36 20.72
CA VAL A 789 20.86 1.64 20.60
C VAL A 789 21.07 0.45 19.66
N THR A 790 20.64 -0.73 20.07
CA THR A 790 20.74 -1.97 19.29
C THR A 790 19.39 -2.47 18.81
N LEU A 791 18.34 -2.17 19.57
CA LEU A 791 16.97 -2.59 19.27
C LEU A 791 16.00 -1.66 19.98
N VAL A 792 14.93 -1.33 19.30
CA VAL A 792 13.72 -0.71 19.87
C VAL A 792 12.56 -1.69 19.71
N ILE A 793 11.81 -1.87 20.77
CA ILE A 793 10.54 -2.61 20.74
C ILE A 793 9.41 -1.57 20.74
N ASP A 794 8.50 -1.70 19.79
CA ASP A 794 7.32 -0.85 19.67
C ASP A 794 6.07 -1.71 19.49
N SER A 795 4.92 -1.13 19.75
CA SER A 795 3.63 -1.81 19.57
C SER A 795 2.56 -0.82 19.11
N ASN A 796 1.57 -1.31 18.39
CA ASN A 796 0.39 -0.52 18.07
C ASN A 796 -0.44 -0.27 19.34
N ASP A 797 -0.94 0.95 19.48
CA ASP A 797 -1.87 1.32 20.55
C ASP A 797 -2.82 2.45 20.06
N ASN A 798 -3.91 2.67 20.79
CA ASN A 798 -4.85 3.77 20.51
C ASN A 798 -4.30 5.10 21.07
N LEU A 799 -3.30 5.67 20.41
CA LEU A 799 -2.49 6.78 20.94
C LEU A 799 -2.90 8.15 20.43
N SER A 800 -3.56 8.22 19.27
CA SER A 800 -3.65 9.45 18.51
C SER A 800 -5.09 9.82 18.17
N GLY A 801 -5.27 11.02 17.68
CA GLY A 801 -6.46 11.48 16.97
C GLY A 801 -6.03 12.23 15.71
N ALA A 802 -6.93 12.38 14.76
CA ALA A 802 -6.67 13.15 13.56
C ALA A 802 -7.90 13.97 13.19
N VAL A 803 -7.67 15.20 12.73
CA VAL A 803 -8.75 16.07 12.22
C VAL A 803 -8.44 16.41 10.78
N PHE A 804 -9.39 16.08 9.90
CA PHE A 804 -9.34 16.42 8.50
C PHE A 804 -10.55 17.23 8.10
N GLU A 805 -10.34 18.21 7.22
CA GLU A 805 -11.38 19.07 6.71
C GLU A 805 -11.07 19.44 5.27
N GLY A 806 -12.09 19.47 4.43
CA GLY A 806 -11.89 19.78 3.02
C GLY A 806 -13.18 20.12 2.28
N HIS A 807 -12.97 20.32 0.98
CA HIS A 807 -14.04 20.69 0.05
C HIS A 807 -13.90 19.85 -1.22
N ASP A 808 -15.00 19.31 -1.70
CA ASP A 808 -15.10 18.64 -2.99
C ASP A 808 -15.89 19.52 -3.95
N TYR A 809 -15.39 19.72 -5.16
CA TYR A 809 -16.03 20.50 -6.20
C TYR A 809 -16.17 19.68 -7.47
N GLU A 810 -17.32 19.82 -8.12
CA GLU A 810 -17.56 19.22 -9.42
C GLU A 810 -18.36 20.16 -10.31
N ALA A 811 -18.02 20.21 -11.58
CA ALA A 811 -18.80 20.85 -12.62
C ALA A 811 -18.82 19.96 -13.86
N ILE A 812 -20.01 19.56 -14.28
CA ILE A 812 -20.25 18.77 -15.51
C ILE A 812 -21.09 19.64 -16.44
N TYR A 813 -20.58 19.84 -17.69
CA TYR A 813 -21.32 20.48 -18.73
C TYR A 813 -21.45 19.57 -19.94
N ILE A 814 -22.67 19.17 -20.23
CA ILE A 814 -23.04 18.33 -21.35
C ILE A 814 -23.59 19.23 -22.46
N LEU A 815 -22.83 19.37 -23.53
CA LEU A 815 -23.23 20.12 -24.72
C LEU A 815 -23.73 19.16 -25.78
N ASP A 816 -25.06 19.10 -25.95
CA ASP A 816 -25.67 18.31 -27.01
C ASP A 816 -25.62 19.06 -28.34
N SER A 817 -25.27 18.38 -29.41
CA SER A 817 -25.14 18.99 -30.74
C SER A 817 -26.47 19.49 -31.35
N SER A 818 -27.59 19.08 -30.76
CA SER A 818 -28.92 19.58 -31.17
C SER A 818 -29.06 21.10 -31.02
N ILE A 819 -28.22 21.76 -30.22
CA ILE A 819 -28.17 23.22 -30.12
C ILE A 819 -27.67 23.90 -31.40
N PHE A 820 -26.97 23.18 -32.28
CA PHE A 820 -26.44 23.70 -33.56
C PHE A 820 -27.38 23.42 -34.74
N GLY A 821 -28.57 22.83 -34.53
CA GLY A 821 -29.56 22.53 -35.55
C GLY A 821 -30.15 21.13 -35.47
N HIS A 822 -30.76 20.64 -36.60
CA HIS A 822 -31.46 19.37 -36.61
C HIS A 822 -30.58 18.12 -36.85
N GLY A 823 -29.26 18.27 -36.84
CA GLY A 823 -28.31 17.17 -36.98
C GLY A 823 -27.84 16.63 -35.63
N ASP A 824 -27.74 15.31 -35.48
CA ASP A 824 -27.05 14.69 -34.39
C ASP A 824 -25.54 14.58 -34.76
N TYR A 825 -24.75 15.51 -34.23
CA TYR A 825 -23.30 15.56 -34.45
C TYR A 825 -22.52 15.04 -33.25
N GLY A 826 -23.22 14.42 -32.28
CA GLY A 826 -22.65 13.88 -31.05
C GLY A 826 -22.80 14.80 -29.83
N ARG A 827 -22.14 14.44 -28.77
CA ARG A 827 -22.19 15.11 -27.47
C ARG A 827 -20.78 15.47 -27.03
N LEU A 828 -20.60 16.68 -26.50
CA LEU A 828 -19.38 17.10 -25.81
C LEU A 828 -19.68 17.14 -24.31
N THR A 829 -18.84 16.48 -23.53
CA THR A 829 -18.93 16.52 -22.07
C THR A 829 -17.67 17.18 -21.52
N PHE A 830 -17.83 18.22 -20.73
CA PHE A 830 -16.75 18.87 -20.01
C PHE A 830 -16.94 18.56 -18.55
N THR A 831 -15.93 17.97 -17.93
CA THR A 831 -15.94 17.65 -16.50
C THR A 831 -14.73 18.31 -15.84
N VAL A 832 -14.99 19.00 -14.72
CA VAL A 832 -13.98 19.52 -13.82
C VAL A 832 -14.35 19.06 -12.44
N ASN A 833 -13.46 18.33 -11.79
CA ASN A 833 -13.62 17.92 -10.41
C ASN A 833 -12.31 18.17 -9.65
N GLY A 834 -12.42 18.32 -8.34
CA GLY A 834 -11.26 18.55 -7.48
C GLY A 834 -11.62 18.45 -6.01
N THR A 835 -10.63 18.06 -5.23
CA THR A 835 -10.70 18.04 -3.77
C THR A 835 -9.65 19.00 -3.22
N TRP A 836 -10.05 19.84 -2.28
CA TRP A 836 -9.17 20.73 -1.55
C TRP A 836 -9.18 20.36 -0.07
N LEU A 837 -8.04 19.82 0.41
CA LEU A 837 -7.82 19.54 1.82
C LEU A 837 -7.43 20.87 2.52
N SER A 838 -8.33 21.41 3.33
CA SER A 838 -8.11 22.67 4.03
C SER A 838 -7.43 22.50 5.39
N ARG A 839 -7.58 21.31 6.01
CA ARG A 839 -6.99 20.97 7.30
C ARG A 839 -6.61 19.50 7.35
N ALA A 840 -5.40 19.22 7.85
CA ALA A 840 -4.94 17.87 8.19
C ALA A 840 -4.06 17.98 9.44
N GLU A 841 -4.56 17.51 10.56
CA GLU A 841 -3.87 17.59 11.85
C GLU A 841 -3.82 16.21 12.49
N LEU A 842 -2.64 15.80 12.91
CA LEU A 842 -2.45 14.61 13.74
C LEU A 842 -2.22 15.06 15.19
N GLN A 843 -2.98 14.50 16.11
CA GLN A 843 -2.89 14.78 17.54
C GLN A 843 -2.41 13.53 18.27
N VAL A 844 -1.22 13.62 18.88
CA VAL A 844 -0.68 12.53 19.72
C VAL A 844 -1.05 12.80 21.17
N ASN A 845 -1.81 11.91 21.78
CA ASN A 845 -2.22 12.02 23.17
C ASN A 845 -1.28 11.23 24.10
N LEU A 846 -0.26 11.90 24.61
CA LEU A 846 0.75 11.31 25.50
C LEU A 846 0.22 10.96 26.91
N THR A 847 -0.98 11.41 27.27
CA THR A 847 -1.54 11.19 28.63
C THR A 847 -2.03 9.75 28.79
N MET A 848 -2.35 9.05 27.72
CA MET A 848 -2.78 7.64 27.75
C MET A 848 -1.63 6.68 28.04
N MET A 849 -0.36 7.10 27.85
CA MET A 849 0.82 6.25 28.04
C MET A 849 1.09 5.83 29.48
N THR A 850 0.57 6.52 30.45
CA THR A 850 0.81 6.21 31.88
C THR A 850 -0.06 5.07 32.41
N MET A 851 -0.99 4.55 31.62
CA MET A 851 -1.93 3.51 32.05
C MET A 851 -1.62 2.11 31.51
N SER A 852 -0.71 1.95 30.55
CA SER A 852 -0.43 0.66 29.88
C SER A 852 0.98 0.08 30.13
N VAL A 853 1.76 0.65 31.07
CA VAL A 853 3.09 0.12 31.47
C VAL A 853 2.99 -0.65 32.77
#